data_c8cd83ee79a98e11604ee4899c3f251c
#
_entry.id   c8cd83ee79a98e11604ee4899c3f251c
#
_cell.length_a   1.000
_cell.length_b   1.000
_cell.length_c   1.000
_cell.angle_alpha   90.00
_cell.angle_beta   90.00
_cell.angle_gamma   90.00
#
_symmetry.space_group_name_H-M   'P 1'
#
loop_
_entity.id
_entity.type
_entity.pdbx_description
1 polymer ?
#
loop_
_entity_poly.entity_id
_entity_poly.type
_entity_poly.pdbx_seq_one_letter_code
_entity_poly.pdbx_strand_id
1 'polypeptide(L)'
;MPSTPKPSAPRQARVAKPAGGAARRQPSRGSGRPPGKAPAKPAGRGGRRAAGRSAELALLGALRRGLYVVVLLSVGLVGGGFAVLNSVEIPAPVRTLKTTSLVCLSDVADGACGQSNSVARFFSGENRVNVKLSEMSQTLIDAVVAGEDRSYFRHAGVDPTGIARALYQDVRGSGVQQGGSTITQQYVKNVYLTSERTITRKMKEAAIALKLERKFSKAEILERYLNEVYFGRSAYGVAAAARTYFGKEASQLDVAESAYLAGLLRAPEKADAERHPDEATRRRHTVLVAMLEEQYISKAQFDEADRRPWEGHVAPRRANTTGTEVTADFESVGGRYVMEWVRKQLIAMPSVGENALFGKGLKVYLTINPNLQREANAAVTSTLSNPETDPSASLVSLDKEGRIIAMIGGQDFEKSQVNLALGRAGGGSGRGAGSTFKAIALAEYVRQGNSVKSEIAAPPVIVFPKANDGKDWEVKNFEDEDLGVTTIDNATWHSSNTAYAQIMRQIKPAGFAEMAAKLGITAPVKKVQSSVLGTTDVSPLEMATAYSTFANRGVRNQPWIIRRVENAQGEVIYDGAANRASERAIDEGVADTVNSVLTGVIKSGTGKGAGFRRTAAGKTGTTQDFKDAWFVGYTCSVTTSVWMGYQGDGTSVPTMENVRGKKVTGGSFPADIWRNYMKVANQDAPDCEFPPTDAGKTVGVADPKYTTTSSTSSTTSSTLPSTTTTTIESTPTTASPKPTSTAAPTTAAPGA
;
A
#
# COMPACT_ATOMS: atom_id res chain seq x y z
N MET A 1 19.42 37.90 -33.28
CA MET A 1 20.76 37.59 -33.85
C MET A 1 21.81 38.08 -32.88
N PRO A 2 22.85 37.38 -32.56
CA PRO A 2 23.36 36.07 -32.92
C PRO A 2 23.46 35.17 -31.65
N SER A 3 23.79 33.95 -31.59
CA SER A 3 24.28 32.84 -32.41
C SER A 3 24.30 31.59 -31.51
N THR A 4 23.74 30.53 -32.01
CA THR A 4 23.80 29.20 -31.42
C THR A 4 25.18 28.55 -31.57
N PRO A 5 25.58 27.63 -30.71
CA PRO A 5 26.47 26.53 -31.10
C PRO A 5 25.73 25.15 -31.06
N LYS A 6 26.04 24.38 -32.09
CA LYS A 6 25.59 23.02 -32.36
C LYS A 6 26.20 21.99 -31.41
N PRO A 7 25.55 20.82 -31.23
CA PRO A 7 26.02 19.74 -30.39
C PRO A 7 27.02 18.83 -31.12
N SER A 8 27.98 18.30 -30.37
CA SER A 8 28.93 17.28 -30.78
C SER A 8 28.37 15.87 -30.56
N ALA A 9 28.60 15.00 -31.54
CA ALA A 9 28.15 13.59 -31.63
C ALA A 9 28.90 12.63 -30.67
N PRO A 10 28.31 11.47 -30.37
CA PRO A 10 28.88 10.50 -29.42
C PRO A 10 29.85 9.53 -30.10
N ARG A 11 30.93 9.21 -29.39
CA ARG A 11 31.90 8.16 -29.73
C ARG A 11 31.32 6.77 -29.46
N GLN A 12 31.37 5.92 -30.46
CA GLN A 12 31.17 4.48 -30.39
C GLN A 12 32.28 3.82 -29.57
N ALA A 13 31.91 2.91 -28.65
CA ALA A 13 32.80 1.97 -28.01
C ALA A 13 32.51 0.54 -28.54
N ARG A 14 33.56 -0.10 -28.93
CA ARG A 14 33.62 -1.41 -29.57
C ARG A 14 33.23 -2.56 -28.66
N VAL A 15 32.50 -3.49 -29.23
CA VAL A 15 32.27 -4.85 -28.77
C VAL A 15 33.56 -5.66 -28.80
N ALA A 16 33.86 -6.42 -27.75
CA ALA A 16 34.82 -7.53 -27.75
C ALA A 16 34.15 -8.79 -27.20
N LYS A 17 34.17 -9.84 -28.05
CA LYS A 17 33.81 -11.23 -27.69
C LYS A 17 35.00 -11.89 -26.99
N PRO A 18 34.81 -12.83 -26.07
CA PRO A 18 35.89 -13.68 -25.57
C PRO A 18 35.93 -15.01 -26.29
N ALA A 19 37.16 -15.42 -26.58
CA ALA A 19 37.53 -16.76 -27.02
C ALA A 19 37.86 -17.64 -25.83
N GLY A 20 37.70 -18.95 -26.05
CA GLY A 20 37.77 -20.01 -25.08
C GLY A 20 39.17 -20.42 -24.65
N GLY A 21 39.23 -21.41 -23.78
CA GLY A 21 40.46 -22.08 -23.38
C GLY A 21 40.29 -22.99 -22.17
N ALA A 22 40.43 -24.27 -22.46
CA ALA A 22 40.42 -25.42 -21.56
C ALA A 22 41.63 -25.47 -20.62
N ALA A 23 41.51 -26.20 -19.51
CA ALA A 23 42.44 -27.18 -18.95
C ALA A 23 42.06 -27.56 -17.52
N ARG A 24 41.68 -28.83 -17.33
CA ARG A 24 42.44 -29.89 -16.67
C ARG A 24 43.06 -29.56 -15.30
N ARG A 25 42.63 -30.31 -14.30
CA ARG A 25 43.50 -31.19 -13.48
C ARG A 25 42.72 -32.02 -12.45
N GLN A 26 42.85 -33.36 -12.60
CA GLN A 26 42.92 -34.31 -11.48
C GLN A 26 44.35 -34.28 -10.89
N PRO A 27 44.62 -34.78 -9.72
CA PRO A 27 44.84 -36.17 -9.36
C PRO A 27 44.40 -36.52 -7.92
N SER A 28 44.48 -37.68 -7.36
CA SER A 28 45.15 -38.97 -7.55
C SER A 28 44.93 -39.86 -6.31
N ARG A 29 44.92 -41.18 -6.57
CA ARG A 29 45.58 -42.28 -5.81
C ARG A 29 45.03 -42.65 -4.41
N GLY A 30 44.85 -43.90 -4.15
CA GLY A 30 45.62 -45.10 -4.20
C GLY A 30 44.78 -46.31 -3.81
N SER A 31 44.98 -47.35 -4.39
CA SER A 31 45.93 -48.47 -4.26
C SER A 31 45.32 -49.70 -3.56
N GLY A 32 45.38 -50.86 -4.23
CA GLY A 32 45.23 -52.15 -3.63
C GLY A 32 44.82 -53.25 -4.58
N ARG A 33 45.77 -53.92 -5.17
CA ARG A 33 45.70 -55.17 -5.95
C ARG A 33 46.62 -56.21 -5.24
N PRO A 34 46.69 -57.50 -5.67
CA PRO A 34 45.82 -58.56 -6.23
C PRO A 34 46.03 -59.89 -5.43
N PRO A 35 46.03 -61.14 -5.98
CA PRO A 35 45.75 -61.76 -7.27
C PRO A 35 45.04 -63.12 -7.27
N GLY A 36 44.68 -63.62 -8.49
CA GLY A 36 44.86 -65.03 -8.67
C GLY A 36 43.85 -65.85 -9.49
N LYS A 37 44.26 -66.14 -10.74
CA LYS A 37 44.16 -67.32 -11.57
C LYS A 37 42.83 -67.81 -12.14
N ALA A 38 42.82 -67.79 -13.48
CA ALA A 38 42.05 -68.61 -14.43
C ALA A 38 42.51 -70.12 -14.38
N PRO A 39 41.94 -71.10 -15.12
CA PRO A 39 41.42 -71.01 -16.51
C PRO A 39 40.29 -71.98 -16.90
N ALA A 40 39.86 -71.83 -18.17
CA ALA A 40 39.44 -72.83 -19.18
C ALA A 40 37.97 -73.23 -19.29
N LYS A 41 37.42 -72.88 -20.45
CA LYS A 41 36.61 -73.44 -21.55
C LYS A 41 36.11 -74.90 -21.45
N PRO A 42 35.13 -75.35 -22.31
CA PRO A 42 34.37 -74.72 -23.38
C PRO A 42 32.85 -75.13 -23.51
N ALA A 43 32.19 -74.41 -24.42
CA ALA A 43 31.15 -74.80 -25.35
C ALA A 43 29.80 -75.42 -24.90
N GLY A 44 28.74 -74.75 -25.28
CA GLY A 44 27.38 -75.26 -25.40
C GLY A 44 26.47 -74.23 -26.09
N ARG A 45 26.33 -74.33 -27.40
CA ARG A 45 25.33 -73.64 -28.24
C ARG A 45 23.93 -74.09 -27.88
N GLY A 46 23.03 -73.19 -27.69
CA GLY A 46 21.58 -73.46 -27.71
C GLY A 46 20.77 -72.50 -26.86
N GLY A 47 19.97 -71.61 -27.45
CA GLY A 47 18.87 -71.02 -26.76
C GLY A 47 18.78 -69.47 -26.68
N ARG A 48 19.13 -68.80 -27.77
CA ARG A 48 18.80 -67.34 -27.89
C ARG A 48 17.61 -67.10 -28.82
N ARG A 49 16.40 -67.60 -28.47
CA ARG A 49 15.14 -67.18 -29.15
C ARG A 49 13.87 -67.15 -28.28
N ALA A 50 13.93 -67.45 -26.98
CA ALA A 50 12.73 -67.45 -26.13
C ALA A 50 12.62 -66.25 -25.15
N ALA A 51 13.70 -65.54 -24.84
CA ALA A 51 13.66 -64.44 -23.85
C ALA A 51 13.18 -63.09 -24.43
N GLY A 52 13.22 -62.89 -25.76
CA GLY A 52 12.73 -61.64 -26.39
C GLY A 52 11.20 -61.53 -26.42
N ARG A 53 10.52 -62.64 -26.68
CA ARG A 53 9.03 -62.61 -26.80
C ARG A 53 8.30 -62.47 -25.45
N SER A 54 8.85 -62.93 -24.35
CA SER A 54 8.25 -62.78 -23.02
C SER A 54 8.42 -61.36 -22.46
N ALA A 55 9.51 -60.68 -22.76
CA ALA A 55 9.70 -59.29 -22.36
C ALA A 55 8.83 -58.29 -23.17
N GLU A 56 8.66 -58.54 -24.48
CA GLU A 56 7.73 -57.74 -25.32
C GLU A 56 6.27 -57.94 -24.92
N LEU A 57 5.88 -59.18 -24.62
CA LEU A 57 4.51 -59.48 -24.11
C LEU A 57 4.26 -58.90 -22.72
N ALA A 58 5.26 -58.85 -21.83
CA ALA A 58 5.17 -58.21 -20.53
C ALA A 58 5.09 -56.70 -20.65
N LEU A 59 5.86 -56.08 -21.55
CA LEU A 59 5.82 -54.64 -21.86
C LEU A 59 4.48 -54.23 -22.48
N LEU A 60 4.00 -54.99 -23.46
CA LEU A 60 2.67 -54.79 -24.04
C LEU A 60 1.53 -54.99 -23.02
N GLY A 61 1.69 -55.93 -22.08
CA GLY A 61 0.77 -56.13 -20.97
C GLY A 61 0.77 -54.95 -19.97
N ALA A 62 1.94 -54.37 -19.67
CA ALA A 62 2.07 -53.18 -18.80
C ALA A 62 1.51 -51.93 -19.49
N LEU A 63 1.79 -51.73 -20.78
CA LEU A 63 1.23 -50.62 -21.57
C LEU A 63 -0.29 -50.73 -21.69
N ARG A 64 -0.82 -51.94 -21.88
CA ARG A 64 -2.28 -52.18 -21.93
C ARG A 64 -2.95 -51.93 -20.60
N ARG A 65 -2.34 -52.34 -19.45
CA ARG A 65 -2.82 -52.01 -18.11
C ARG A 65 -2.73 -50.49 -17.83
N GLY A 66 -1.64 -49.84 -18.20
CA GLY A 66 -1.51 -48.39 -18.12
C GLY A 66 -2.58 -47.66 -18.93
N LEU A 67 -2.87 -48.12 -20.13
CA LEU A 67 -3.94 -47.58 -20.97
C LEU A 67 -5.33 -47.79 -20.35
N TYR A 68 -5.61 -48.96 -19.75
CA TYR A 68 -6.85 -49.21 -19.04
C TYR A 68 -7.02 -48.31 -17.83
N VAL A 69 -5.97 -48.08 -17.03
CA VAL A 69 -5.98 -47.13 -15.89
C VAL A 69 -6.24 -45.72 -16.37
N VAL A 70 -5.59 -45.28 -17.43
CA VAL A 70 -5.80 -43.95 -18.04
C VAL A 70 -7.23 -43.81 -18.56
N VAL A 71 -7.76 -44.86 -19.22
CA VAL A 71 -9.17 -44.83 -19.69
C VAL A 71 -10.16 -44.81 -18.52
N LEU A 72 -9.95 -45.62 -17.49
CA LEU A 72 -10.81 -45.63 -16.29
C LEU A 72 -10.75 -44.29 -15.55
N LEU A 73 -9.58 -43.71 -15.39
CA LEU A 73 -9.41 -42.37 -14.81
C LEU A 73 -10.08 -41.30 -15.67
N SER A 74 -9.97 -41.41 -16.99
CA SER A 74 -10.65 -40.49 -17.94
C SER A 74 -12.16 -40.63 -17.88
N VAL A 75 -12.68 -41.86 -17.82
CA VAL A 75 -14.12 -42.13 -17.66
C VAL A 75 -14.63 -41.64 -16.30
N GLY A 76 -13.86 -41.86 -15.21
CA GLY A 76 -14.15 -41.33 -13.88
C GLY A 76 -14.17 -39.80 -13.84
N LEU A 77 -13.21 -39.16 -14.49
CA LEU A 77 -13.13 -37.69 -14.62
C LEU A 77 -14.28 -37.14 -15.46
N VAL A 78 -14.63 -37.78 -16.56
CA VAL A 78 -15.76 -37.39 -17.42
C VAL A 78 -17.10 -37.63 -16.71
N GLY A 79 -17.25 -38.81 -16.05
CA GLY A 79 -18.48 -39.14 -15.29
C GLY A 79 -18.66 -38.24 -14.08
N GLY A 80 -17.59 -37.99 -13.30
CA GLY A 80 -17.59 -37.07 -12.19
C GLY A 80 -17.85 -35.61 -12.63
N GLY A 81 -17.22 -35.20 -13.73
CA GLY A 81 -17.47 -33.89 -14.36
C GLY A 81 -18.92 -33.73 -14.80
N PHE A 82 -19.54 -34.78 -15.37
CA PHE A 82 -20.93 -34.78 -15.80
C PHE A 82 -21.91 -34.74 -14.62
N ALA A 83 -21.60 -35.42 -13.50
CA ALA A 83 -22.39 -35.37 -12.27
C ALA A 83 -22.35 -33.97 -11.63
N VAL A 84 -21.15 -33.34 -11.57
CA VAL A 84 -20.99 -31.95 -11.10
C VAL A 84 -21.69 -30.96 -12.03
N LEU A 85 -21.62 -31.18 -13.35
CA LEU A 85 -22.34 -30.34 -14.31
C LEU A 85 -23.86 -30.39 -14.11
N ASN A 86 -24.42 -31.54 -13.78
CA ASN A 86 -25.87 -31.68 -13.58
C ASN A 86 -26.34 -31.13 -12.22
N SER A 87 -25.48 -31.17 -11.19
CA SER A 87 -25.83 -30.70 -9.84
C SER A 87 -25.75 -29.16 -9.67
N VAL A 88 -25.06 -28.43 -10.56
CA VAL A 88 -24.96 -26.96 -10.48
C VAL A 88 -26.14 -26.32 -11.20
N GLU A 89 -27.12 -25.79 -10.47
CA GLU A 89 -28.16 -24.95 -11.08
C GLU A 89 -27.59 -23.61 -11.55
N ILE A 90 -28.09 -23.07 -12.66
CA ILE A 90 -27.81 -21.70 -13.08
C ILE A 90 -28.61 -20.80 -12.14
N PRO A 91 -27.96 -19.99 -11.29
CA PRO A 91 -28.70 -19.06 -10.45
C PRO A 91 -29.53 -18.11 -11.33
N ALA A 92 -30.69 -17.70 -10.86
CA ALA A 92 -31.45 -16.69 -11.58
C ALA A 92 -30.57 -15.42 -11.72
N PRO A 93 -30.46 -14.80 -12.91
CA PRO A 93 -29.83 -13.52 -13.04
C PRO A 93 -30.50 -12.55 -12.08
N VAL A 94 -29.72 -11.93 -11.22
CA VAL A 94 -30.28 -10.97 -10.27
C VAL A 94 -30.68 -9.72 -11.07
N ARG A 95 -31.89 -9.73 -11.63
CA ARG A 95 -32.55 -8.54 -12.16
C ARG A 95 -32.96 -7.68 -10.96
N THR A 96 -32.06 -6.92 -10.41
CA THR A 96 -32.37 -5.90 -9.43
C THR A 96 -32.85 -4.64 -10.14
N LEU A 97 -34.03 -4.16 -9.76
CA LEU A 97 -34.38 -2.75 -9.97
C LEU A 97 -33.25 -1.94 -9.41
N LYS A 98 -32.60 -1.11 -10.24
CA LYS A 98 -31.43 -0.31 -9.85
C LYS A 98 -31.88 0.74 -8.84
N THR A 99 -31.75 0.44 -7.57
CA THR A 99 -32.10 1.33 -6.48
C THR A 99 -30.82 1.91 -5.89
N THR A 100 -30.76 3.22 -5.79
CA THR A 100 -29.64 3.97 -5.22
C THR A 100 -29.40 3.55 -3.78
N SER A 101 -28.15 3.23 -3.44
CA SER A 101 -27.75 3.00 -2.06
C SER A 101 -27.40 4.31 -1.37
N LEU A 102 -27.81 4.46 -0.12
CA LEU A 102 -27.64 5.66 0.68
C LEU A 102 -26.54 5.44 1.72
N VAL A 103 -25.80 6.49 2.02
CA VAL A 103 -24.75 6.48 3.07
C VAL A 103 -25.05 7.53 4.11
N CYS A 104 -25.10 7.11 5.36
CA CYS A 104 -25.37 7.94 6.50
C CYS A 104 -24.21 7.88 7.52
N LEU A 105 -24.03 8.96 8.28
CA LEU A 105 -23.00 9.07 9.32
C LEU A 105 -23.47 8.53 10.67
N SER A 106 -22.62 8.65 11.69
CA SER A 106 -22.86 8.05 13.01
C SER A 106 -24.00 8.67 13.81
N ASP A 107 -24.40 9.89 13.50
CA ASP A 107 -25.53 10.62 14.10
C ASP A 107 -26.91 10.12 13.63
N VAL A 108 -26.94 9.33 12.56
CA VAL A 108 -28.18 8.73 12.06
C VAL A 108 -28.40 7.37 12.72
N ALA A 109 -29.55 7.21 13.39
CA ALA A 109 -29.93 5.96 14.03
C ALA A 109 -30.10 4.82 13.02
N ASP A 110 -29.91 3.58 13.48
CA ASP A 110 -30.13 2.38 12.67
C ASP A 110 -31.57 2.33 12.15
N GLY A 111 -31.75 1.95 10.91
CA GLY A 111 -33.05 1.97 10.23
C GLY A 111 -33.50 3.33 9.69
N ALA A 112 -32.90 4.43 10.17
CA ALA A 112 -33.34 5.79 9.86
C ALA A 112 -32.62 6.44 8.65
N CYS A 113 -31.66 5.75 8.02
CA CYS A 113 -30.97 6.29 6.84
C CYS A 113 -31.95 6.50 5.67
N GLY A 114 -32.05 7.73 5.21
CA GLY A 114 -32.95 8.17 4.16
C GLY A 114 -32.32 9.21 3.24
N GLN A 115 -33.09 9.70 2.27
CA GLN A 115 -32.57 10.67 1.31
C GLN A 115 -32.22 12.02 1.93
N SER A 116 -32.96 12.44 2.96
CA SER A 116 -32.79 13.74 3.60
C SER A 116 -31.57 13.82 4.56
N ASN A 117 -31.08 12.69 5.07
CA ASN A 117 -29.97 12.61 6.01
C ASN A 117 -28.79 11.79 5.51
N SER A 118 -28.79 11.40 4.25
CA SER A 118 -27.65 10.75 3.62
C SER A 118 -26.62 11.78 3.17
N VAL A 119 -25.34 11.48 3.41
CA VAL A 119 -24.20 12.31 2.99
C VAL A 119 -23.62 11.91 1.65
N ALA A 120 -23.97 10.72 1.19
CA ALA A 120 -23.56 10.23 -0.13
C ALA A 120 -24.54 9.19 -0.66
N ARG A 121 -24.46 8.97 -1.96
CA ARG A 121 -25.27 8.01 -2.71
C ARG A 121 -24.39 7.20 -3.64
N PHE A 122 -24.63 5.89 -3.68
CA PHE A 122 -24.06 5.00 -4.69
C PHE A 122 -25.15 4.58 -5.65
N PHE A 123 -24.98 4.87 -6.92
CA PHE A 123 -25.94 4.54 -7.97
C PHE A 123 -25.20 4.01 -9.18
N SER A 124 -25.83 3.09 -9.90
CA SER A 124 -25.40 2.80 -11.24
C SER A 124 -25.76 4.03 -12.07
N GLY A 125 -24.75 4.81 -12.43
CA GLY A 125 -24.99 5.95 -13.31
C GLY A 125 -25.83 5.53 -14.50
N GLU A 126 -26.58 6.43 -15.10
CA GLU A 126 -27.46 6.23 -16.28
C GLU A 126 -26.73 5.66 -17.50
N ASN A 127 -25.43 5.40 -17.40
CA ASN A 127 -24.55 4.89 -18.44
C ASN A 127 -24.61 3.38 -18.65
N ARG A 128 -25.59 2.66 -18.12
CA ARG A 128 -25.87 1.29 -18.54
C ARG A 128 -26.97 1.31 -19.61
N VAL A 129 -26.60 1.67 -20.80
CA VAL A 129 -27.46 1.50 -21.99
C VAL A 129 -27.12 0.15 -22.58
N ASN A 130 -28.04 -0.80 -22.51
CA ASN A 130 -27.90 -2.06 -23.20
C ASN A 130 -28.09 -1.82 -24.69
N VAL A 131 -27.13 -2.23 -25.48
CA VAL A 131 -27.14 -2.17 -26.94
C VAL A 131 -27.09 -3.58 -27.50
N LYS A 132 -27.79 -3.82 -28.64
CA LYS A 132 -27.72 -5.11 -29.33
C LYS A 132 -26.33 -5.30 -29.92
N LEU A 133 -25.90 -6.54 -30.09
CA LEU A 133 -24.61 -6.85 -30.70
C LEU A 133 -24.50 -6.24 -32.12
N SER A 134 -25.59 -6.17 -32.85
CA SER A 134 -25.68 -5.53 -34.16
C SER A 134 -25.53 -4.01 -34.16
N GLU A 135 -25.60 -3.38 -32.97
CA GLU A 135 -25.41 -1.94 -32.75
C GLU A 135 -24.00 -1.63 -32.21
N MET A 136 -23.14 -2.63 -32.13
CA MET A 136 -21.72 -2.51 -31.76
C MET A 136 -20.88 -2.55 -33.04
N SER A 137 -19.73 -1.83 -33.00
CA SER A 137 -18.83 -1.86 -34.14
C SER A 137 -18.19 -3.25 -34.28
N GLN A 138 -18.03 -3.72 -35.52
CA GLN A 138 -17.38 -5.03 -35.78
C GLN A 138 -15.94 -5.03 -35.28
N THR A 139 -15.22 -3.91 -35.40
CA THR A 139 -13.85 -3.77 -34.89
C THR A 139 -13.75 -3.94 -33.37
N LEU A 140 -14.78 -3.55 -32.60
CA LEU A 140 -14.85 -3.80 -31.18
C LEU A 140 -15.05 -5.29 -30.86
N ILE A 141 -15.97 -5.95 -31.57
CA ILE A 141 -16.22 -7.38 -31.40
C ILE A 141 -14.94 -8.17 -31.67
N ASP A 142 -14.26 -7.86 -32.76
CA ASP A 142 -13.01 -8.49 -33.17
C ASP A 142 -11.88 -8.20 -32.14
N ALA A 143 -11.77 -6.98 -31.64
CA ALA A 143 -10.78 -6.60 -30.63
C ALA A 143 -10.98 -7.36 -29.30
N VAL A 144 -12.22 -7.49 -28.84
CA VAL A 144 -12.55 -8.21 -27.61
C VAL A 144 -12.29 -9.71 -27.78
N VAL A 145 -12.69 -10.29 -28.89
CA VAL A 145 -12.45 -11.72 -29.18
C VAL A 145 -10.95 -12.00 -29.33
N ALA A 146 -10.23 -11.17 -30.08
CA ALA A 146 -8.77 -11.33 -30.25
C ALA A 146 -8.01 -11.17 -28.94
N GLY A 147 -8.42 -10.19 -28.10
CA GLY A 147 -7.72 -9.86 -26.85
C GLY A 147 -8.02 -10.79 -25.67
N GLU A 148 -9.27 -11.28 -25.57
CA GLU A 148 -9.72 -12.04 -24.41
C GLU A 148 -9.90 -13.54 -24.69
N ASP A 149 -10.33 -13.93 -25.89
CA ASP A 149 -10.69 -15.31 -26.19
C ASP A 149 -10.68 -15.60 -27.71
N ARG A 150 -9.49 -15.78 -28.30
CA ARG A 150 -9.28 -16.01 -29.74
C ARG A 150 -10.05 -17.20 -30.32
N SER A 151 -10.36 -18.17 -29.48
CA SER A 151 -11.10 -19.37 -29.85
C SER A 151 -12.61 -19.30 -29.51
N TYR A 152 -13.11 -18.11 -29.14
CA TYR A 152 -14.47 -17.92 -28.64
C TYR A 152 -15.53 -18.64 -29.44
N PHE A 153 -15.54 -18.50 -30.74
CA PHE A 153 -16.52 -19.12 -31.62
C PHE A 153 -16.29 -20.62 -31.89
N ARG A 154 -15.18 -21.20 -31.36
CA ARG A 154 -14.76 -22.60 -31.65
C ARG A 154 -14.94 -23.55 -30.44
N HIS A 155 -15.08 -23.05 -29.23
CA HIS A 155 -15.24 -23.88 -28.03
C HIS A 155 -16.65 -23.75 -27.41
N ALA A 156 -17.02 -24.64 -26.52
CA ALA A 156 -18.33 -24.67 -25.85
C ALA A 156 -18.25 -24.18 -24.39
N GLY A 157 -17.80 -22.94 -24.17
CA GLY A 157 -17.79 -22.29 -22.86
C GLY A 157 -16.48 -22.41 -22.05
N VAL A 158 -15.69 -23.44 -22.31
CA VAL A 158 -14.36 -23.66 -21.73
C VAL A 158 -13.39 -23.97 -22.88
N ASP A 159 -12.22 -23.38 -22.87
CA ASP A 159 -11.15 -23.67 -23.84
C ASP A 159 -10.05 -24.55 -23.19
N PRO A 160 -10.06 -25.88 -23.41
CA PRO A 160 -9.03 -26.75 -22.88
C PRO A 160 -7.63 -26.46 -23.45
N THR A 161 -7.57 -25.98 -24.70
CA THR A 161 -6.30 -25.67 -25.38
C THR A 161 -5.70 -24.37 -24.83
N GLY A 162 -6.51 -23.39 -24.53
CA GLY A 162 -6.13 -22.16 -23.84
C GLY A 162 -5.61 -22.42 -22.43
N ILE A 163 -6.26 -23.29 -21.67
CA ILE A 163 -5.81 -23.73 -20.34
C ILE A 163 -4.45 -24.42 -20.43
N ALA A 164 -4.28 -25.36 -21.36
CA ALA A 164 -3.01 -26.07 -21.57
C ALA A 164 -1.89 -25.12 -21.99
N ARG A 165 -2.17 -24.13 -22.84
CA ARG A 165 -1.23 -23.08 -23.28
C ARG A 165 -0.81 -22.20 -22.10
N ALA A 166 -1.76 -21.75 -21.28
CA ALA A 166 -1.47 -20.94 -20.11
C ALA A 166 -0.59 -21.67 -19.11
N LEU A 167 -0.88 -22.94 -18.82
CA LEU A 167 -0.05 -23.79 -17.94
C LEU A 167 1.37 -23.97 -18.48
N TYR A 168 1.51 -24.17 -19.79
CA TYR A 168 2.81 -24.32 -20.43
C TYR A 168 3.67 -23.05 -20.37
N GLN A 169 3.04 -21.88 -20.50
CA GLN A 169 3.70 -20.58 -20.40
C GLN A 169 4.10 -20.24 -18.97
N ASP A 170 3.27 -20.54 -17.97
CA ASP A 170 3.58 -20.36 -16.55
C ASP A 170 4.81 -21.19 -16.13
N VAL A 171 4.93 -22.41 -16.65
CA VAL A 171 6.11 -23.29 -16.39
C VAL A 171 7.40 -22.75 -17.04
N ARG A 172 7.29 -22.02 -18.15
CA ARG A 172 8.45 -21.47 -18.86
C ARG A 172 8.90 -20.09 -18.41
N GLY A 173 8.17 -19.44 -17.49
CA GLY A 173 8.54 -18.13 -16.92
C GLY A 173 8.55 -16.97 -17.93
N SER A 174 7.88 -17.11 -19.08
CA SER A 174 7.67 -16.03 -20.03
C SER A 174 6.59 -15.11 -19.47
N GLY A 175 6.95 -13.93 -18.93
CA GLY A 175 6.10 -12.99 -18.17
C GLY A 175 4.88 -12.38 -18.89
N VAL A 176 4.31 -13.04 -19.88
CA VAL A 176 3.07 -12.67 -20.55
C VAL A 176 1.97 -13.57 -20.02
N GLN A 177 1.27 -13.12 -18.97
CA GLN A 177 0.05 -13.76 -18.45
C GLN A 177 -1.08 -13.68 -19.49
N GLN A 178 -1.15 -14.65 -20.39
CA GLN A 178 -2.39 -14.89 -21.14
C GLN A 178 -3.38 -15.63 -20.22
N GLY A 179 -4.51 -15.00 -19.92
CA GLY A 179 -5.54 -15.58 -19.08
C GLY A 179 -6.24 -16.75 -19.77
N GLY A 180 -6.17 -17.94 -19.17
CA GLY A 180 -6.86 -19.15 -19.66
C GLY A 180 -8.38 -19.17 -19.34
N SER A 181 -9.05 -18.04 -19.16
CA SER A 181 -10.51 -17.96 -18.90
C SER A 181 -11.22 -17.41 -20.13
N THR A 182 -12.25 -18.12 -20.60
CA THR A 182 -13.07 -17.72 -21.76
C THR A 182 -13.96 -16.53 -21.45
N ILE A 183 -14.47 -15.83 -22.48
CA ILE A 183 -15.47 -14.76 -22.38
C ILE A 183 -16.71 -15.26 -21.62
N THR A 184 -17.18 -16.47 -21.91
CA THR A 184 -18.32 -17.07 -21.19
C THR A 184 -18.04 -17.27 -19.70
N GLN A 185 -16.84 -17.72 -19.34
CA GLN A 185 -16.42 -17.84 -17.94
C GLN A 185 -16.32 -16.48 -17.24
N GLN A 186 -15.82 -15.47 -17.93
CA GLN A 186 -15.77 -14.09 -17.39
C GLN A 186 -17.18 -13.53 -17.18
N TYR A 187 -18.09 -13.76 -18.12
CA TYR A 187 -19.51 -13.39 -17.97
C TYR A 187 -20.15 -14.07 -16.75
N VAL A 188 -19.96 -15.40 -16.62
CA VAL A 188 -20.44 -16.17 -15.45
C VAL A 188 -19.90 -15.62 -14.15
N LYS A 189 -18.60 -15.36 -14.09
CA LYS A 189 -17.95 -14.79 -12.93
C LYS A 189 -18.57 -13.44 -12.52
N ASN A 190 -18.85 -12.58 -13.51
CA ASN A 190 -19.33 -11.22 -13.25
C ASN A 190 -20.81 -11.17 -12.85
N VAL A 191 -21.64 -12.09 -13.36
CA VAL A 191 -23.10 -12.05 -13.21
C VAL A 191 -23.64 -13.03 -12.15
N TYR A 192 -23.02 -14.20 -12.00
CA TYR A 192 -23.58 -15.31 -11.23
C TYR A 192 -22.77 -15.72 -10.01
N LEU A 193 -21.53 -15.22 -9.85
CA LEU A 193 -20.61 -15.69 -8.79
C LEU A 193 -20.11 -14.57 -7.90
N THR A 194 -19.80 -14.91 -6.65
CA THR A 194 -19.14 -14.02 -5.69
C THR A 194 -17.65 -13.86 -5.98
N SER A 195 -17.03 -12.83 -5.42
CA SER A 195 -15.62 -12.47 -5.66
C SER A 195 -14.58 -13.40 -4.99
N GLU A 196 -15.03 -14.46 -4.31
CA GLU A 196 -14.13 -15.41 -3.65
C GLU A 196 -13.19 -16.12 -4.65
N ARG A 197 -11.91 -16.26 -4.27
CA ARG A 197 -10.88 -16.92 -5.09
C ARG A 197 -10.65 -18.34 -4.63
N THR A 198 -11.63 -19.25 -4.89
CA THR A 198 -11.53 -20.67 -4.53
C THR A 198 -11.55 -21.56 -5.77
N ILE A 199 -10.94 -22.74 -5.68
CA ILE A 199 -10.99 -23.76 -6.74
C ILE A 199 -12.44 -24.18 -6.99
N THR A 200 -13.23 -24.33 -5.94
CA THR A 200 -14.65 -24.70 -6.00
C THR A 200 -15.45 -23.66 -6.82
N ARG A 201 -15.18 -22.36 -6.62
CA ARG A 201 -15.78 -21.30 -7.42
C ARG A 201 -15.39 -21.41 -8.90
N LYS A 202 -14.10 -21.72 -9.20
CA LYS A 202 -13.62 -21.86 -10.58
C LYS A 202 -14.27 -23.07 -11.28
N MET A 203 -14.51 -24.16 -10.56
CA MET A 203 -15.27 -25.31 -11.07
C MET A 203 -16.74 -24.96 -11.33
N LYS A 204 -17.40 -24.23 -10.43
CA LYS A 204 -18.77 -23.73 -10.65
C LYS A 204 -18.83 -22.80 -11.85
N GLU A 205 -17.86 -21.90 -12.01
CA GLU A 205 -17.73 -21.00 -13.15
C GLU A 205 -17.71 -21.78 -14.48
N ALA A 206 -16.85 -22.80 -14.56
CA ALA A 206 -16.76 -23.64 -15.76
C ALA A 206 -18.06 -24.44 -16.03
N ALA A 207 -18.68 -24.99 -14.97
CA ALA A 207 -19.91 -25.73 -15.10
C ALA A 207 -21.08 -24.84 -15.57
N ILE A 208 -21.22 -23.65 -15.02
CA ILE A 208 -22.25 -22.69 -15.43
C ILE A 208 -21.97 -22.18 -16.86
N ALA A 209 -20.71 -21.94 -17.23
CA ALA A 209 -20.33 -21.53 -18.58
C ALA A 209 -20.75 -22.56 -19.63
N LEU A 210 -20.50 -23.85 -19.37
CA LEU A 210 -20.95 -24.94 -20.26
C LEU A 210 -22.49 -25.01 -20.37
N LYS A 211 -23.23 -24.74 -19.29
CA LYS A 211 -24.70 -24.71 -19.31
C LYS A 211 -25.25 -23.51 -20.05
N LEU A 212 -24.61 -22.33 -19.91
CA LEU A 212 -25.02 -21.13 -20.61
C LEU A 212 -24.85 -21.27 -22.12
N GLU A 213 -23.77 -21.87 -22.58
CA GLU A 213 -23.52 -22.12 -23.99
C GLU A 213 -24.47 -23.15 -24.64
N ARG A 214 -25.15 -23.97 -23.81
CA ARG A 214 -26.25 -24.82 -24.26
C ARG A 214 -27.59 -24.06 -24.36
N LYS A 215 -27.73 -22.97 -23.61
CA LYS A 215 -28.95 -22.20 -23.48
C LYS A 215 -29.01 -20.97 -24.40
N PHE A 216 -27.86 -20.35 -24.63
CA PHE A 216 -27.72 -19.12 -25.39
C PHE A 216 -26.69 -19.29 -26.51
N SER A 217 -26.90 -18.63 -27.63
CA SER A 217 -25.92 -18.57 -28.71
C SER A 217 -24.68 -17.77 -28.31
N LYS A 218 -23.58 -17.98 -29.03
CA LYS A 218 -22.36 -17.20 -28.87
C LYS A 218 -22.60 -15.69 -28.98
N ALA A 219 -23.41 -15.28 -29.94
CA ALA A 219 -23.77 -13.88 -30.13
C ALA A 219 -24.50 -13.31 -28.92
N GLU A 220 -25.48 -14.04 -28.38
CA GLU A 220 -26.23 -13.61 -27.19
C GLU A 220 -25.34 -13.54 -25.94
N ILE A 221 -24.40 -14.46 -25.76
CA ILE A 221 -23.47 -14.43 -24.63
C ILE A 221 -22.52 -13.24 -24.75
N LEU A 222 -21.97 -12.98 -25.93
CA LEU A 222 -21.07 -11.86 -26.18
C LEU A 222 -21.81 -10.52 -26.00
N GLU A 223 -23.03 -10.38 -26.49
CA GLU A 223 -23.91 -9.22 -26.27
C GLU A 223 -24.10 -8.95 -24.78
N ARG A 224 -24.47 -9.97 -24.03
CA ARG A 224 -24.64 -9.88 -22.57
C ARG A 224 -23.34 -9.52 -21.86
N TYR A 225 -22.20 -10.11 -22.24
CA TYR A 225 -20.89 -9.82 -21.70
C TYR A 225 -20.50 -8.36 -21.92
N LEU A 226 -20.60 -7.88 -23.16
CA LEU A 226 -20.25 -6.52 -23.55
C LEU A 226 -21.16 -5.45 -22.92
N ASN A 227 -22.38 -5.80 -22.55
CA ASN A 227 -23.30 -4.92 -21.83
C ASN A 227 -23.07 -4.93 -20.30
N GLU A 228 -22.34 -5.93 -19.76
CA GLU A 228 -22.16 -6.11 -18.31
C GLU A 228 -20.75 -5.76 -17.82
N VAL A 229 -19.72 -5.94 -18.66
CA VAL A 229 -18.34 -5.84 -18.22
C VAL A 229 -17.94 -4.39 -17.90
N TYR A 230 -17.07 -4.25 -16.88
CA TYR A 230 -16.54 -2.96 -16.43
C TYR A 230 -15.35 -2.52 -17.26
N PHE A 231 -15.37 -1.30 -17.78
CA PHE A 231 -14.33 -0.71 -18.61
C PHE A 231 -13.47 0.37 -17.89
N GLY A 232 -13.74 0.66 -16.63
CA GLY A 232 -13.11 1.79 -15.92
C GLY A 232 -13.98 3.05 -15.95
N ARG A 233 -13.56 4.10 -15.23
CA ARG A 233 -14.26 5.39 -15.15
C ARG A 233 -15.77 5.25 -14.88
N SER A 234 -16.17 4.24 -14.09
CA SER A 234 -17.57 3.87 -13.82
C SER A 234 -18.39 3.49 -15.04
N ALA A 235 -17.77 3.18 -16.17
CA ALA A 235 -18.43 2.73 -17.37
C ALA A 235 -18.67 1.21 -17.32
N TYR A 236 -19.94 0.82 -17.18
CA TYR A 236 -20.41 -0.56 -17.25
C TYR A 236 -21.10 -0.78 -18.59
N GLY A 237 -20.63 -1.74 -19.32
CA GLY A 237 -21.04 -1.98 -20.70
C GLY A 237 -20.37 -1.05 -21.71
N VAL A 238 -20.28 -1.56 -22.93
CA VAL A 238 -19.54 -0.93 -24.02
C VAL A 238 -20.12 0.42 -24.45
N ALA A 239 -21.45 0.60 -24.42
CA ALA A 239 -22.07 1.87 -24.77
C ALA A 239 -21.67 2.99 -23.78
N ALA A 240 -21.65 2.67 -22.48
CA ALA A 240 -21.15 3.58 -21.47
C ALA A 240 -19.67 3.88 -21.66
N ALA A 241 -18.86 2.86 -21.98
CA ALA A 241 -17.44 3.03 -22.22
C ALA A 241 -17.14 3.91 -23.43
N ALA A 242 -17.79 3.67 -24.57
CA ALA A 242 -17.65 4.46 -25.79
C ALA A 242 -17.93 5.95 -25.55
N ARG A 243 -19.02 6.25 -24.84
CA ARG A 243 -19.38 7.63 -24.48
C ARG A 243 -18.41 8.25 -23.48
N THR A 244 -17.98 7.47 -22.48
CA THR A 244 -17.08 7.96 -21.40
C THR A 244 -15.68 8.27 -21.90
N TYR A 245 -15.15 7.42 -22.77
CA TYR A 245 -13.77 7.56 -23.24
C TYR A 245 -13.66 8.38 -24.53
N PHE A 246 -14.67 8.33 -25.39
CA PHE A 246 -14.58 8.91 -26.74
C PHE A 246 -15.74 9.84 -27.11
N GLY A 247 -16.79 9.94 -26.29
CA GLY A 247 -17.99 10.71 -26.62
C GLY A 247 -18.77 10.15 -27.82
N LYS A 248 -18.59 8.86 -28.16
CA LYS A 248 -19.15 8.19 -29.35
C LYS A 248 -20.17 7.10 -28.98
N GLU A 249 -21.00 6.71 -29.91
CA GLU A 249 -21.79 5.48 -29.82
C GLU A 249 -20.90 4.24 -30.05
N ALA A 250 -21.31 3.09 -29.51
CA ALA A 250 -20.54 1.84 -29.62
C ALA A 250 -20.37 1.38 -31.08
N SER A 251 -21.28 1.74 -31.96
CA SER A 251 -21.22 1.46 -33.42
C SER A 251 -20.15 2.29 -34.15
N GLN A 252 -19.72 3.41 -33.58
CA GLN A 252 -18.81 4.37 -34.19
C GLN A 252 -17.33 4.17 -33.79
N LEU A 253 -17.04 3.15 -32.93
CA LEU A 253 -15.70 2.88 -32.49
C LEU A 253 -14.83 2.38 -33.63
N ASP A 254 -13.67 2.99 -33.80
CA ASP A 254 -12.66 2.58 -34.76
C ASP A 254 -11.68 1.52 -34.19
N VAL A 255 -10.69 1.11 -34.98
CA VAL A 255 -9.73 0.07 -34.61
C VAL A 255 -8.94 0.42 -33.34
N ALA A 256 -8.42 1.67 -33.23
CA ALA A 256 -7.60 2.08 -32.12
C ALA A 256 -8.41 2.18 -30.81
N GLU A 257 -9.62 2.71 -30.90
CA GLU A 257 -10.57 2.87 -29.79
C GLU A 257 -11.07 1.51 -29.32
N SER A 258 -11.41 0.62 -30.26
CA SER A 258 -11.84 -0.75 -29.99
C SER A 258 -10.74 -1.57 -29.29
N ALA A 259 -9.51 -1.49 -29.80
CA ALA A 259 -8.37 -2.17 -29.20
C ALA A 259 -8.05 -1.63 -27.80
N TYR A 260 -8.21 -0.34 -27.57
CA TYR A 260 -8.04 0.25 -26.26
C TYR A 260 -9.10 -0.25 -25.27
N LEU A 261 -10.38 -0.19 -25.62
CA LEU A 261 -11.45 -0.69 -24.75
C LEU A 261 -11.28 -2.17 -24.43
N ALA A 262 -10.92 -3.01 -25.41
CA ALA A 262 -10.61 -4.41 -25.17
C ALA A 262 -9.40 -4.57 -24.21
N GLY A 263 -8.38 -3.72 -24.32
CA GLY A 263 -7.22 -3.68 -23.43
C GLY A 263 -7.54 -3.31 -21.99
N LEU A 264 -8.63 -2.57 -21.74
CA LEU A 264 -9.08 -2.20 -20.39
C LEU A 264 -9.65 -3.37 -19.60
N LEU A 265 -10.25 -4.38 -20.26
CA LEU A 265 -11.08 -5.42 -19.61
C LEU A 265 -10.40 -6.15 -18.46
N ARG A 266 -9.10 -6.37 -18.53
CA ARG A 266 -8.34 -7.10 -17.48
C ARG A 266 -8.00 -6.29 -16.25
N ALA A 267 -7.78 -4.99 -16.41
CA ALA A 267 -7.47 -4.09 -15.29
C ALA A 267 -7.76 -2.63 -15.69
N PRO A 268 -9.02 -2.22 -15.73
CA PRO A 268 -9.45 -0.95 -16.29
C PRO A 268 -8.77 0.28 -15.67
N GLU A 269 -8.68 0.34 -14.34
CA GLU A 269 -8.07 1.48 -13.64
C GLU A 269 -6.55 1.58 -13.83
N LYS A 270 -5.88 0.45 -14.10
CA LYS A 270 -4.43 0.41 -14.32
C LYS A 270 -4.02 0.72 -15.76
N ALA A 271 -4.97 0.76 -16.68
CA ALA A 271 -4.75 1.04 -18.10
C ALA A 271 -5.53 2.28 -18.56
N ASP A 272 -5.99 3.12 -17.64
CA ASP A 272 -6.58 4.41 -17.97
C ASP A 272 -5.52 5.30 -18.64
N ALA A 273 -5.80 5.75 -19.87
CA ALA A 273 -4.81 6.46 -20.70
C ALA A 273 -4.38 7.81 -20.12
N GLU A 274 -5.23 8.45 -19.32
CA GLU A 274 -4.91 9.71 -18.65
C GLU A 274 -3.96 9.51 -17.46
N ARG A 275 -4.13 8.42 -16.69
CA ARG A 275 -3.33 8.14 -15.49
C ARG A 275 -2.10 7.29 -15.77
N HIS A 276 -2.20 6.40 -16.72
CA HIS A 276 -1.21 5.37 -17.02
C HIS A 276 -1.03 5.20 -18.54
N PRO A 277 -0.58 6.25 -19.26
CA PRO A 277 -0.52 6.26 -20.72
C PRO A 277 0.35 5.14 -21.30
N ASP A 278 1.46 4.82 -20.63
CA ASP A 278 2.37 3.75 -21.05
C ASP A 278 1.71 2.37 -20.97
N GLU A 279 0.99 2.09 -19.88
CA GLU A 279 0.27 0.85 -19.71
C GLU A 279 -0.91 0.75 -20.68
N ALA A 280 -1.60 1.85 -20.91
CA ALA A 280 -2.67 1.95 -21.90
C ALA A 280 -2.13 1.64 -23.31
N THR A 281 -1.01 2.25 -23.68
CA THR A 281 -0.33 2.02 -24.97
C THR A 281 0.10 0.56 -25.11
N ARG A 282 0.75 0.02 -24.11
CA ARG A 282 1.18 -1.39 -24.10
C ARG A 282 0.01 -2.37 -24.28
N ARG A 283 -1.12 -2.11 -23.63
CA ARG A 283 -2.29 -2.98 -23.74
C ARG A 283 -3.02 -2.83 -25.06
N ARG A 284 -3.20 -1.62 -25.56
CA ARG A 284 -3.71 -1.38 -26.91
C ARG A 284 -2.85 -2.11 -27.93
N HIS A 285 -1.54 -1.95 -27.88
CA HIS A 285 -0.61 -2.66 -28.74
C HIS A 285 -0.79 -4.19 -28.68
N THR A 286 -0.91 -4.76 -27.48
CA THR A 286 -1.13 -6.20 -27.30
C THR A 286 -2.40 -6.68 -27.99
N VAL A 287 -3.50 -5.92 -27.92
CA VAL A 287 -4.75 -6.27 -28.60
C VAL A 287 -4.61 -6.11 -30.11
N LEU A 288 -4.00 -5.02 -30.56
CA LEU A 288 -3.74 -4.79 -31.99
C LEU A 288 -2.90 -5.90 -32.61
N VAL A 289 -1.87 -6.37 -31.94
CA VAL A 289 -1.07 -7.54 -32.36
C VAL A 289 -1.96 -8.78 -32.50
N ALA A 290 -2.83 -9.03 -31.52
CA ALA A 290 -3.76 -10.15 -31.59
C ALA A 290 -4.75 -10.04 -32.75
N MET A 291 -5.28 -8.84 -33.01
CA MET A 291 -6.16 -8.59 -34.14
C MET A 291 -5.47 -8.79 -35.51
N LEU A 292 -4.20 -8.40 -35.60
CA LEU A 292 -3.40 -8.59 -36.80
C LEU A 292 -3.09 -10.07 -37.02
N GLU A 293 -2.73 -10.82 -35.97
CA GLU A 293 -2.47 -12.25 -36.03
C GLU A 293 -3.72 -13.07 -36.44
N GLU A 294 -4.90 -12.68 -35.95
CA GLU A 294 -6.18 -13.30 -36.34
C GLU A 294 -6.75 -12.74 -37.66
N GLN A 295 -6.01 -11.86 -38.34
CA GLN A 295 -6.39 -11.26 -39.65
C GLN A 295 -7.68 -10.40 -39.60
N TYR A 296 -8.04 -9.86 -38.43
CA TYR A 296 -9.16 -8.94 -38.28
C TYR A 296 -8.83 -7.53 -38.78
N ILE A 297 -7.56 -7.17 -38.81
CA ILE A 297 -7.05 -5.90 -39.34
C ILE A 297 -5.85 -6.11 -40.26
N SER A 298 -5.67 -5.19 -41.21
CA SER A 298 -4.50 -5.13 -42.06
C SER A 298 -3.29 -4.52 -41.32
N LYS A 299 -2.08 -4.74 -41.85
CA LYS A 299 -0.86 -4.11 -41.33
C LYS A 299 -0.94 -2.59 -41.33
N ALA A 300 -1.58 -1.99 -42.34
CA ALA A 300 -1.76 -0.54 -42.42
C ALA A 300 -2.65 -0.01 -41.29
N GLN A 301 -3.77 -0.68 -41.03
CA GLN A 301 -4.66 -0.34 -39.89
C GLN A 301 -3.98 -0.54 -38.54
N PHE A 302 -3.17 -1.59 -38.39
CA PHE A 302 -2.36 -1.79 -37.20
C PHE A 302 -1.41 -0.60 -36.97
N ASP A 303 -0.63 -0.23 -38.00
CA ASP A 303 0.40 0.83 -37.89
C ASP A 303 -0.23 2.20 -37.60
N GLU A 304 -1.41 2.48 -38.15
CA GLU A 304 -2.16 3.70 -37.86
C GLU A 304 -2.68 3.71 -36.41
N ALA A 305 -3.35 2.64 -35.98
CA ALA A 305 -3.97 2.53 -34.68
C ALA A 305 -2.94 2.51 -33.54
N ASP A 306 -1.77 1.86 -33.77
CA ASP A 306 -0.72 1.73 -32.76
C ASP A 306 0.01 3.06 -32.51
N ARG A 307 0.15 3.90 -33.53
CA ARG A 307 0.80 5.23 -33.44
C ARG A 307 -0.10 6.33 -32.92
N ARG A 308 -1.41 6.10 -32.78
CA ARG A 308 -2.37 7.14 -32.39
C ARG A 308 -2.08 7.67 -30.98
N PRO A 309 -1.89 8.98 -30.79
CA PRO A 309 -1.65 9.57 -29.46
C PRO A 309 -2.93 9.50 -28.60
N TRP A 310 -2.76 9.65 -27.30
CA TRP A 310 -3.89 9.75 -26.36
C TRP A 310 -4.50 11.14 -26.30
N GLU A 311 -3.63 12.15 -26.41
CA GLU A 311 -4.01 13.55 -26.33
C GLU A 311 -4.99 13.92 -27.44
N GLY A 312 -6.11 14.53 -27.05
CA GLY A 312 -7.18 14.89 -27.97
C GLY A 312 -8.07 13.71 -28.45
N HIS A 313 -7.70 12.45 -28.15
CA HIS A 313 -8.45 11.26 -28.58
C HIS A 313 -9.20 10.57 -27.44
N VAL A 314 -8.76 10.74 -26.20
CA VAL A 314 -9.45 10.22 -25.03
C VAL A 314 -10.00 11.40 -24.23
N ALA A 315 -11.30 11.37 -23.96
CA ALA A 315 -11.94 12.41 -23.17
C ALA A 315 -11.33 12.53 -21.77
N PRO A 316 -11.16 13.76 -21.25
CA PRO A 316 -10.71 13.94 -19.88
C PRO A 316 -11.65 13.25 -18.89
N ARG A 317 -11.07 12.74 -17.80
CA ARG A 317 -11.85 12.09 -16.75
C ARG A 317 -12.76 13.13 -16.08
N ARG A 318 -14.05 12.93 -16.16
CA ARG A 318 -14.99 13.78 -15.40
C ARG A 318 -14.98 13.36 -13.93
N ALA A 319 -14.88 14.33 -13.03
CA ALA A 319 -14.82 14.12 -11.59
C ALA A 319 -16.00 13.29 -11.04
N ASN A 320 -17.14 13.31 -11.68
CA ASN A 320 -18.41 12.73 -11.23
C ASN A 320 -18.79 11.41 -11.89
N THR A 321 -17.88 10.69 -12.56
CA THR A 321 -18.22 9.44 -13.28
C THR A 321 -18.15 8.17 -12.42
N THR A 322 -17.97 8.29 -11.10
CA THR A 322 -17.77 7.12 -10.23
C THR A 322 -19.03 6.41 -9.78
N GLY A 323 -20.22 6.88 -10.15
CA GLY A 323 -21.47 6.38 -9.57
C GLY A 323 -21.59 6.68 -8.08
N THR A 324 -20.82 7.66 -7.61
CA THR A 324 -20.80 8.16 -6.24
C THR A 324 -21.11 9.64 -6.28
N GLU A 325 -22.20 10.02 -5.64
CA GLU A 325 -22.56 11.41 -5.37
C GLU A 325 -22.29 11.67 -3.89
N VAL A 326 -21.60 12.75 -3.58
CA VAL A 326 -21.33 13.20 -2.21
C VAL A 326 -22.02 14.56 -2.05
N THR A 327 -22.69 14.79 -0.93
CA THR A 327 -23.29 16.10 -0.65
C THR A 327 -22.22 17.17 -0.52
N ALA A 328 -22.51 18.40 -0.95
CA ALA A 328 -21.58 19.52 -0.90
C ALA A 328 -20.98 19.74 0.49
N ASP A 329 -21.80 19.61 1.54
CA ASP A 329 -21.39 19.78 2.93
C ASP A 329 -20.34 18.72 3.33
N PHE A 330 -20.57 17.46 2.98
CA PHE A 330 -19.63 16.39 3.32
C PHE A 330 -18.39 16.40 2.41
N GLU A 331 -18.55 16.81 1.17
CA GLU A 331 -17.44 17.02 0.23
C GLU A 331 -16.48 18.09 0.73
N SER A 332 -17.00 19.23 1.22
CA SER A 332 -16.22 20.35 1.72
C SER A 332 -15.33 20.01 2.93
N VAL A 333 -15.60 18.88 3.59
CA VAL A 333 -14.84 18.39 4.75
C VAL A 333 -14.06 17.10 4.43
N GLY A 334 -13.71 16.89 3.15
CA GLY A 334 -12.90 15.74 2.72
C GLY A 334 -13.67 14.44 2.50
N GLY A 335 -15.00 14.51 2.43
CA GLY A 335 -15.89 13.34 2.32
C GLY A 335 -15.65 12.47 1.10
N ARG A 336 -15.15 13.00 -0.02
CA ARG A 336 -14.82 12.20 -1.22
C ARG A 336 -13.76 11.14 -0.95
N TYR A 337 -12.71 11.46 -0.18
CA TYR A 337 -11.69 10.47 0.21
C TYR A 337 -12.28 9.33 1.03
N VAL A 338 -13.19 9.68 1.95
CA VAL A 338 -13.90 8.70 2.78
C VAL A 338 -14.79 7.82 1.90
N MET A 339 -15.62 8.42 1.04
CA MET A 339 -16.59 7.68 0.22
C MET A 339 -15.92 6.75 -0.80
N GLU A 340 -14.82 7.17 -1.41
CA GLU A 340 -14.09 6.30 -2.34
C GLU A 340 -13.51 5.05 -1.63
N TRP A 341 -13.03 5.22 -0.41
CA TRP A 341 -12.57 4.10 0.38
C TRP A 341 -13.72 3.19 0.84
N VAL A 342 -14.81 3.76 1.35
CA VAL A 342 -16.02 3.02 1.73
C VAL A 342 -16.57 2.22 0.55
N ARG A 343 -16.65 2.83 -0.63
CA ARG A 343 -17.07 2.16 -1.86
C ARG A 343 -16.21 0.93 -2.16
N LYS A 344 -14.89 1.05 -2.09
CA LYS A 344 -13.95 -0.06 -2.33
C LYS A 344 -14.14 -1.19 -1.30
N GLN A 345 -14.36 -0.86 -0.04
CA GLN A 345 -14.62 -1.86 1.00
C GLN A 345 -15.94 -2.59 0.75
N LEU A 346 -17.03 -1.87 0.45
CA LEU A 346 -18.34 -2.45 0.17
C LEU A 346 -18.31 -3.38 -1.05
N ILE A 347 -17.62 -2.99 -2.12
CA ILE A 347 -17.43 -3.84 -3.30
C ILE A 347 -16.65 -5.12 -2.95
N ALA A 348 -15.67 -5.02 -2.07
CA ALA A 348 -14.85 -6.17 -1.65
C ALA A 348 -15.56 -7.10 -0.65
N MET A 349 -16.65 -6.65 0.00
CA MET A 349 -17.42 -7.46 0.95
C MET A 349 -18.19 -8.58 0.24
N PRO A 350 -18.04 -9.86 0.64
CA PRO A 350 -18.79 -10.98 0.04
C PRO A 350 -20.30 -10.83 0.17
N SER A 351 -20.79 -10.23 1.28
CA SER A 351 -22.22 -10.02 1.55
C SER A 351 -22.83 -8.87 0.75
N VAL A 352 -22.01 -7.97 0.18
CA VAL A 352 -22.46 -6.77 -0.56
C VAL A 352 -22.09 -6.92 -2.03
N GLY A 353 -20.82 -6.73 -2.36
CA GLY A 353 -20.34 -6.72 -3.73
C GLY A 353 -20.87 -5.54 -4.55
N GLU A 354 -20.36 -5.42 -5.76
CA GLU A 354 -20.64 -4.31 -6.65
C GLU A 354 -22.11 -4.23 -7.08
N ASN A 355 -22.71 -5.38 -7.44
CA ASN A 355 -24.10 -5.44 -7.91
C ASN A 355 -25.10 -5.02 -6.85
N ALA A 356 -24.88 -5.37 -5.57
CA ALA A 356 -25.76 -4.94 -4.51
C ALA A 356 -25.58 -3.45 -4.20
N LEU A 357 -24.33 -2.98 -4.14
CA LEU A 357 -24.03 -1.59 -3.84
C LEU A 357 -24.69 -0.62 -4.84
N PHE A 358 -24.60 -0.91 -6.13
CA PHE A 358 -25.11 0.00 -7.15
C PHE A 358 -26.53 -0.31 -7.64
N GLY A 359 -27.17 -1.36 -7.13
CA GLY A 359 -28.44 -1.78 -7.67
C GLY A 359 -29.52 -2.20 -6.69
N LYS A 360 -29.19 -2.51 -5.41
CA LYS A 360 -30.17 -3.06 -4.47
C LYS A 360 -30.69 -2.07 -3.41
N GLY A 361 -30.30 -0.81 -3.49
CA GLY A 361 -30.79 0.21 -2.55
C GLY A 361 -30.38 -0.03 -1.11
N LEU A 362 -29.09 -0.26 -0.89
CA LEU A 362 -28.55 -0.48 0.45
C LEU A 362 -28.60 0.79 1.28
N LYS A 363 -28.71 0.62 2.60
CA LYS A 363 -28.50 1.67 3.58
C LYS A 363 -27.19 1.37 4.30
N VAL A 364 -26.20 2.23 4.13
CA VAL A 364 -24.86 2.10 4.69
C VAL A 364 -24.68 3.11 5.80
N TYR A 365 -24.34 2.64 6.98
CA TYR A 365 -24.09 3.48 8.16
C TYR A 365 -22.60 3.48 8.47
N LEU A 366 -22.01 4.66 8.64
CA LEU A 366 -20.61 4.82 8.95
C LEU A 366 -20.38 5.15 10.41
N THR A 367 -19.14 5.01 10.86
CA THR A 367 -18.68 5.40 12.19
C THR A 367 -18.24 6.87 12.27
N ILE A 368 -18.08 7.55 11.13
CA ILE A 368 -17.69 8.95 11.05
C ILE A 368 -18.69 9.82 11.80
N ASN A 369 -18.19 10.62 12.74
CA ASN A 369 -18.98 11.62 13.44
C ASN A 369 -18.95 12.92 12.62
N PRO A 370 -20.12 13.48 12.22
CA PRO A 370 -20.16 14.65 11.34
C PRO A 370 -19.52 15.91 11.97
N ASN A 371 -19.64 16.09 13.27
CA ASN A 371 -19.01 17.22 13.96
C ASN A 371 -17.50 17.05 14.00
N LEU A 372 -17.01 15.87 14.39
CA LEU A 372 -15.57 15.60 14.45
C LEU A 372 -14.91 15.63 13.05
N GLN A 373 -15.65 15.24 12.03
CA GLN A 373 -15.14 15.35 10.64
C GLN A 373 -14.96 16.81 10.22
N ARG A 374 -15.92 17.68 10.55
CA ARG A 374 -15.81 19.14 10.32
C ARG A 374 -14.65 19.75 11.11
N GLU A 375 -14.51 19.40 12.38
CA GLU A 375 -13.44 19.90 13.23
C GLU A 375 -12.06 19.40 12.79
N ALA A 376 -11.96 18.15 12.30
CA ALA A 376 -10.73 17.64 11.71
C ALA A 376 -10.32 18.44 10.47
N ASN A 377 -11.28 18.75 9.62
CA ASN A 377 -11.04 19.60 8.45
C ASN A 377 -10.67 21.03 8.86
N ALA A 378 -11.39 21.62 9.81
CA ALA A 378 -11.14 22.96 10.31
C ALA A 378 -9.74 23.06 10.97
N ALA A 379 -9.32 22.06 11.74
CA ALA A 379 -7.99 22.03 12.34
C ALA A 379 -6.88 22.00 11.28
N VAL A 380 -7.07 21.27 10.17
CA VAL A 380 -6.15 21.25 9.06
C VAL A 380 -6.15 22.58 8.31
N THR A 381 -7.31 23.05 7.85
CA THR A 381 -7.42 24.22 6.97
C THR A 381 -7.10 25.55 7.68
N SER A 382 -7.40 25.67 8.98
CA SER A 382 -7.00 26.85 9.77
C SER A 382 -5.49 26.92 10.01
N THR A 383 -4.83 25.77 10.09
CA THR A 383 -3.37 25.70 10.25
C THR A 383 -2.65 25.85 8.91
N LEU A 384 -3.18 25.22 7.85
CA LEU A 384 -2.67 25.26 6.47
C LEU A 384 -3.61 26.10 5.61
N SER A 385 -3.50 27.41 5.75
CA SER A 385 -4.45 28.37 5.18
C SER A 385 -4.19 28.75 3.73
N ASN A 386 -3.05 28.32 3.15
CA ASN A 386 -2.71 28.58 1.76
C ASN A 386 -2.55 27.25 1.00
N PRO A 387 -3.63 26.70 0.42
CA PRO A 387 -3.62 25.39 -0.22
C PRO A 387 -2.75 25.31 -1.48
N GLU A 388 -2.33 26.45 -2.05
CA GLU A 388 -1.46 26.47 -3.24
C GLU A 388 0.02 26.25 -2.89
N THR A 389 0.45 26.67 -1.72
CA THR A 389 1.85 26.65 -1.31
C THR A 389 2.12 25.81 -0.06
N ASP A 390 1.12 25.63 0.78
CA ASP A 390 1.25 24.83 2.00
C ASP A 390 1.36 23.33 1.65
N PRO A 391 2.09 22.55 2.44
CA PRO A 391 2.09 21.10 2.30
C PRO A 391 0.71 20.50 2.58
N SER A 392 0.48 19.31 2.05
CA SER A 392 -0.71 18.52 2.38
C SER A 392 -0.66 18.01 3.81
N ALA A 393 -1.84 17.83 4.42
CA ALA A 393 -1.97 17.11 5.68
C ALA A 393 -3.00 15.98 5.59
N SER A 394 -2.83 15.00 6.45
CA SER A 394 -3.76 13.90 6.65
C SER A 394 -3.97 13.67 8.15
N LEU A 395 -5.21 13.38 8.52
CA LEU A 395 -5.61 13.11 9.89
C LEU A 395 -6.47 11.86 9.95
N VAL A 396 -6.21 10.97 10.90
CA VAL A 396 -7.06 9.83 11.23
C VAL A 396 -7.31 9.84 12.74
N SER A 397 -8.57 9.76 13.13
CA SER A 397 -8.98 9.69 14.52
C SER A 397 -9.79 8.44 14.80
N LEU A 398 -9.39 7.71 15.83
CA LEU A 398 -9.99 6.47 16.31
C LEU A 398 -10.52 6.66 17.72
N ASP A 399 -11.67 6.06 18.01
CA ASP A 399 -12.07 5.85 19.41
C ASP A 399 -11.48 4.56 20.00
N LYS A 400 -11.83 4.28 21.24
CA LYS A 400 -11.29 3.10 21.97
C LYS A 400 -11.74 1.76 21.39
N GLU A 401 -12.85 1.72 20.65
CA GLU A 401 -13.35 0.53 19.96
C GLU A 401 -12.72 0.35 18.56
N GLY A 402 -11.87 1.28 18.13
CA GLY A 402 -11.27 1.28 16.79
C GLY A 402 -12.18 1.82 15.70
N ARG A 403 -13.31 2.48 16.07
CA ARG A 403 -14.14 3.19 15.09
C ARG A 403 -13.38 4.39 14.54
N ILE A 404 -13.36 4.51 13.23
CA ILE A 404 -12.82 5.71 12.59
C ILE A 404 -13.87 6.80 12.70
N ILE A 405 -13.63 7.77 13.59
CA ILE A 405 -14.57 8.84 13.90
C ILE A 405 -14.36 10.11 13.08
N ALA A 406 -13.15 10.29 12.51
CA ALA A 406 -12.84 11.33 11.53
C ALA A 406 -11.66 10.89 10.65
N MET A 407 -11.66 11.32 9.39
CA MET A 407 -10.59 11.05 8.43
C MET A 407 -10.44 12.18 7.42
N ILE A 408 -9.25 12.75 7.32
CA ILE A 408 -8.83 13.69 6.28
C ILE A 408 -7.79 12.96 5.41
N GLY A 409 -8.16 12.67 4.16
CA GLY A 409 -7.31 11.92 3.23
C GLY A 409 -6.38 12.80 2.39
N GLY A 410 -6.57 14.09 2.41
CA GLY A 410 -5.87 15.11 1.64
C GLY A 410 -6.68 16.39 1.60
N GLN A 411 -6.16 17.44 0.98
CA GLN A 411 -6.82 18.75 0.92
C GLN A 411 -7.70 18.94 -0.32
N ASP A 412 -7.31 18.37 -1.46
CA ASP A 412 -7.99 18.58 -2.73
C ASP A 412 -8.09 17.25 -3.50
N PHE A 413 -9.29 16.71 -3.56
CA PHE A 413 -9.57 15.43 -4.23
C PHE A 413 -9.49 15.54 -5.76
N GLU A 414 -9.74 16.71 -6.33
CA GLU A 414 -9.66 16.94 -7.78
C GLU A 414 -8.21 16.96 -8.25
N LYS A 415 -7.31 17.56 -7.46
CA LYS A 415 -5.86 17.57 -7.74
C LYS A 415 -5.22 16.21 -7.47
N SER A 416 -5.64 15.51 -6.42
CA SER A 416 -5.07 14.21 -6.06
C SER A 416 -6.10 13.29 -5.41
N GLN A 417 -6.40 12.18 -6.04
CA GLN A 417 -7.30 11.14 -5.50
C GLN A 417 -6.59 10.12 -4.59
N VAL A 418 -5.30 10.33 -4.33
CA VAL A 418 -4.54 9.52 -3.36
C VAL A 418 -5.03 9.84 -1.96
N ASN A 419 -5.61 8.85 -1.28
CA ASN A 419 -5.99 8.99 0.12
C ASN A 419 -4.76 8.78 1.01
N LEU A 420 -4.15 9.88 1.44
CA LEU A 420 -2.93 9.88 2.25
C LEU A 420 -3.14 9.20 3.62
N ALA A 421 -4.38 9.22 4.15
CA ALA A 421 -4.72 8.57 5.41
C ALA A 421 -4.50 7.05 5.41
N LEU A 422 -4.53 6.44 4.23
CA LEU A 422 -4.49 5.00 4.02
C LEU A 422 -3.17 4.49 3.41
N GLY A 423 -2.26 5.39 3.04
CA GLY A 423 -1.00 5.02 2.41
C GLY A 423 -1.20 4.14 1.16
N ARG A 424 -0.66 2.92 1.16
CA ARG A 424 -0.76 1.99 0.02
C ARG A 424 -2.20 1.60 -0.32
N ALA A 425 -3.05 1.42 0.69
CA ALA A 425 -4.46 1.12 0.47
C ALA A 425 -5.22 2.31 -0.14
N GLY A 426 -4.71 3.52 0.03
CA GLY A 426 -5.25 4.76 -0.55
C GLY A 426 -4.71 5.10 -1.94
N GLY A 427 -3.88 4.23 -2.54
CA GLY A 427 -3.25 4.46 -3.85
C GLY A 427 -1.89 5.15 -3.80
N GLY A 428 -1.37 5.45 -2.60
CA GLY A 428 -0.04 6.04 -2.38
C GLY A 428 1.03 5.02 -1.99
N SER A 429 2.21 5.50 -1.60
CA SER A 429 3.33 4.67 -1.13
C SER A 429 3.36 4.48 0.40
N GLY A 430 2.68 5.32 1.15
CA GLY A 430 2.93 5.57 2.56
C GLY A 430 3.90 6.74 2.76
N ARG A 431 4.24 7.03 4.02
CA ARG A 431 5.11 8.15 4.41
C ARG A 431 6.10 7.72 5.50
N GLY A 432 7.33 8.18 5.43
CA GLY A 432 8.35 7.85 6.40
C GLY A 432 7.90 8.15 7.83
N ALA A 433 7.90 7.13 8.70
CA ALA A 433 7.38 7.26 10.07
C ALA A 433 8.20 8.20 10.94
N GLY A 434 9.48 8.40 10.63
CA GLY A 434 10.38 9.19 11.46
C GLY A 434 10.41 8.72 12.91
N SER A 435 10.65 9.64 13.81
CA SER A 435 10.77 9.36 15.26
C SER A 435 9.49 8.86 15.94
N THR A 436 8.34 8.80 15.26
CA THR A 436 7.14 8.15 15.85
C THR A 436 7.35 6.65 16.08
N PHE A 437 8.23 6.01 15.32
CA PHE A 437 8.58 4.60 15.49
C PHE A 437 9.34 4.30 16.80
N LYS A 438 9.91 5.31 17.44
CA LYS A 438 10.57 5.15 18.75
C LYS A 438 9.61 4.65 19.84
N ALA A 439 8.33 5.00 19.79
CA ALA A 439 7.34 4.46 20.73
C ALA A 439 7.17 2.92 20.59
N ILE A 440 7.29 2.39 19.38
CA ILE A 440 7.26 0.94 19.11
C ILE A 440 8.51 0.27 19.69
N ALA A 441 9.68 0.90 19.51
CA ALA A 441 10.93 0.41 20.10
C ALA A 441 10.90 0.46 21.63
N LEU A 442 10.31 1.50 22.21
CA LEU A 442 10.09 1.60 23.65
C LEU A 442 9.22 0.46 24.19
N ALA A 443 8.12 0.15 23.48
CA ALA A 443 7.27 -0.96 23.87
C ALA A 443 8.02 -2.31 23.86
N GLU A 444 8.83 -2.56 22.84
CA GLU A 444 9.65 -3.76 22.78
C GLU A 444 10.73 -3.78 23.87
N TYR A 445 11.35 -2.64 24.14
CA TYR A 445 12.35 -2.49 25.20
C TYR A 445 11.78 -2.83 26.59
N VAL A 446 10.60 -2.28 26.91
CA VAL A 446 9.89 -2.56 28.16
C VAL A 446 9.40 -4.01 28.22
N ARG A 447 8.88 -4.54 27.10
CA ARG A 447 8.43 -5.96 27.01
C ARG A 447 9.58 -6.94 27.33
N GLN A 448 10.82 -6.58 26.99
CA GLN A 448 12.01 -7.39 27.34
C GLN A 448 12.42 -7.26 28.80
N GLY A 449 11.66 -6.58 29.65
CA GLY A 449 11.91 -6.42 31.07
C GLY A 449 12.83 -5.25 31.43
N ASN A 450 13.14 -4.36 30.48
CA ASN A 450 14.04 -3.23 30.73
C ASN A 450 13.29 -2.03 31.34
N SER A 451 13.94 -1.33 32.27
CA SER A 451 13.39 -0.15 32.93
C SER A 451 13.59 1.13 32.11
N VAL A 452 12.54 1.94 32.01
CA VAL A 452 12.63 3.27 31.39
C VAL A 452 13.43 4.28 32.23
N LYS A 453 13.76 3.93 33.48
CA LYS A 453 14.64 4.69 34.36
C LYS A 453 16.12 4.27 34.25
N SER A 454 16.44 3.27 33.40
CA SER A 454 17.80 2.93 33.07
C SER A 454 18.50 4.11 32.39
N GLU A 455 19.76 4.31 32.71
CA GLU A 455 20.59 5.34 32.11
C GLU A 455 21.19 4.88 30.79
N ILE A 456 21.31 5.82 29.86
CA ILE A 456 21.89 5.62 28.53
C ILE A 456 22.69 6.85 28.12
N ALA A 457 23.85 6.67 27.50
CA ALA A 457 24.58 7.75 26.89
C ALA A 457 23.83 8.22 25.59
N ALA A 458 23.61 9.53 25.52
CA ALA A 458 22.93 10.13 24.38
C ALA A 458 23.73 11.32 23.81
N PRO A 459 24.95 11.07 23.31
CA PRO A 459 25.79 12.10 22.74
C PRO A 459 25.20 12.66 21.45
N PRO A 460 25.69 13.83 20.96
CA PRO A 460 25.22 14.42 19.70
C PRO A 460 25.33 13.47 18.51
N VAL A 461 26.42 12.71 18.48
CA VAL A 461 26.78 11.76 17.41
C VAL A 461 27.28 10.44 18.01
N ILE A 462 26.85 9.34 17.43
CA ILE A 462 27.39 8.01 17.74
C ILE A 462 27.65 7.24 16.43
N VAL A 463 28.78 6.52 16.41
CA VAL A 463 29.13 5.69 15.23
C VAL A 463 29.14 4.22 15.66
N PHE A 464 28.43 3.41 14.88
CA PHE A 464 28.43 1.96 15.04
C PHE A 464 29.29 1.33 13.93
N PRO A 465 30.45 0.82 14.21
CA PRO A 465 31.34 0.26 13.21
C PRO A 465 30.69 -0.94 12.50
N LYS A 466 30.77 -0.95 11.17
CA LYS A 466 30.32 -2.05 10.30
C LYS A 466 28.84 -2.45 10.48
N ALA A 467 28.00 -1.55 11.01
CA ALA A 467 26.60 -1.85 11.34
C ALA A 467 25.63 -1.65 10.16
N ASN A 468 26.10 -1.18 8.99
CA ASN A 468 25.34 -0.94 7.79
C ASN A 468 26.02 -1.63 6.59
N ASP A 469 25.73 -2.92 6.38
CA ASP A 469 26.28 -3.76 5.31
C ASP A 469 27.81 -3.66 5.19
N GLY A 470 28.49 -3.73 6.34
CA GLY A 470 29.95 -3.64 6.44
C GLY A 470 30.51 -2.21 6.47
N LYS A 471 29.65 -1.19 6.34
CA LYS A 471 29.99 0.23 6.52
C LYS A 471 29.65 0.69 7.93
N ASP A 472 30.29 1.73 8.38
CA ASP A 472 29.95 2.37 9.64
C ASP A 472 28.57 3.05 9.54
N TRP A 473 27.80 2.96 10.61
CA TRP A 473 26.53 3.65 10.73
C TRP A 473 26.65 4.81 11.70
N GLU A 474 26.70 6.02 11.16
CA GLU A 474 26.71 7.25 11.93
C GLU A 474 25.27 7.69 12.21
N VAL A 475 24.97 8.01 13.47
CA VAL A 475 23.67 8.49 13.93
C VAL A 475 23.86 9.81 14.65
N LYS A 476 23.11 10.83 14.25
CA LYS A 476 23.10 12.17 14.85
C LYS A 476 21.77 12.46 15.51
N ASN A 477 21.81 13.15 16.63
CA ASN A 477 20.63 13.77 17.21
C ASN A 477 20.17 14.97 16.35
N PHE A 478 18.90 15.34 16.48
CA PHE A 478 18.39 16.53 15.84
C PHE A 478 19.09 17.77 16.38
N GLU A 479 19.55 18.67 15.49
CA GLU A 479 20.31 19.89 15.83
C GLU A 479 21.52 19.63 16.76
N ASP A 480 22.13 18.44 16.62
CA ASP A 480 23.29 18.01 17.38
C ASP A 480 23.10 18.08 18.93
N GLU A 481 21.86 17.89 19.40
CA GLU A 481 21.50 17.92 20.82
C GLU A 481 22.33 16.90 21.61
N ASP A 482 23.00 17.38 22.67
CA ASP A 482 23.74 16.54 23.61
C ASP A 482 22.95 16.40 24.93
N LEU A 483 22.51 15.19 25.23
CA LEU A 483 21.81 14.87 26.47
C LEU A 483 22.75 14.23 27.52
N GLY A 484 24.01 14.04 27.19
CA GLY A 484 24.97 13.37 28.06
C GLY A 484 24.53 11.95 28.42
N VAL A 485 24.68 11.58 29.69
CA VAL A 485 24.06 10.37 30.26
C VAL A 485 22.69 10.75 30.81
N THR A 486 21.69 10.08 30.34
CA THR A 486 20.27 10.41 30.63
C THR A 486 19.45 9.15 30.79
N THR A 487 18.23 9.25 31.33
CA THR A 487 17.32 8.12 31.45
C THR A 487 16.57 7.89 30.13
N ILE A 488 16.11 6.65 29.88
CA ILE A 488 15.39 6.25 28.67
C ILE A 488 14.11 7.10 28.47
N ASP A 489 13.38 7.38 29.53
CA ASP A 489 12.20 8.25 29.46
C ASP A 489 12.57 9.68 29.03
N ASN A 490 13.62 10.28 29.60
CA ASN A 490 14.08 11.60 29.19
C ASN A 490 14.63 11.59 27.75
N ALA A 491 15.41 10.57 27.35
CA ALA A 491 15.84 10.40 25.96
C ALA A 491 14.65 10.28 24.98
N THR A 492 13.52 9.70 25.43
CA THR A 492 12.27 9.62 24.66
C THR A 492 11.59 10.99 24.53
N TRP A 493 11.56 11.77 25.61
CA TRP A 493 10.97 13.13 25.62
C TRP A 493 11.68 14.06 24.65
N HIS A 494 13.00 13.97 24.57
CA HIS A 494 13.87 14.71 23.65
C HIS A 494 14.00 14.02 22.27
N SER A 495 13.43 12.85 22.11
CA SER A 495 13.47 12.10 20.84
C SER A 495 14.88 11.78 20.36
N SER A 496 15.86 11.48 21.27
CA SER A 496 17.25 11.20 20.93
C SER A 496 17.39 10.06 19.93
N ASN A 497 18.04 10.32 18.81
CA ASN A 497 18.36 9.31 17.80
C ASN A 497 19.45 8.37 18.29
N THR A 498 20.48 8.92 18.95
CA THR A 498 21.65 8.17 19.41
C THR A 498 21.31 7.19 20.53
N ALA A 499 20.41 7.57 21.44
CA ALA A 499 19.88 6.66 22.45
C ALA A 499 19.05 5.53 21.80
N TYR A 500 18.15 5.86 20.87
CA TYR A 500 17.29 4.86 20.24
C TYR A 500 18.04 3.93 19.26
N ALA A 501 19.12 4.37 18.67
CA ALA A 501 20.00 3.49 17.90
C ALA A 501 20.64 2.40 18.79
N GLN A 502 21.02 2.74 20.03
CA GLN A 502 21.52 1.78 21.02
C GLN A 502 20.39 0.85 21.50
N ILE A 503 19.20 1.40 21.84
CA ILE A 503 18.01 0.60 22.19
C ILE A 503 17.71 -0.41 21.09
N MET A 504 17.76 -0.01 19.81
CA MET A 504 17.48 -0.90 18.67
C MET A 504 18.46 -2.09 18.62
N ARG A 505 19.71 -1.88 18.93
CA ARG A 505 20.70 -2.97 19.00
C ARG A 505 20.37 -3.95 20.12
N GLN A 506 19.88 -3.46 21.25
CA GLN A 506 19.48 -4.28 22.39
C GLN A 506 18.24 -5.11 22.07
N ILE A 507 17.15 -4.49 21.60
CA ILE A 507 15.88 -5.16 21.30
C ILE A 507 15.95 -6.03 20.03
N LYS A 508 16.96 -5.81 19.20
CA LYS A 508 17.20 -6.41 17.88
C LYS A 508 16.15 -6.04 16.82
N PRO A 509 16.55 -5.84 15.55
CA PRO A 509 15.64 -5.44 14.47
C PRO A 509 14.48 -6.41 14.24
N ALA A 510 14.65 -7.70 14.53
CA ALA A 510 13.58 -8.69 14.43
C ALA A 510 12.48 -8.45 15.47
N GLY A 511 12.85 -8.27 16.75
CA GLY A 511 11.90 -7.98 17.82
C GLY A 511 11.13 -6.68 17.58
N PHE A 512 11.83 -5.64 17.10
CA PHE A 512 11.20 -4.39 16.70
C PHE A 512 10.16 -4.57 15.59
N ALA A 513 10.49 -5.31 14.52
CA ALA A 513 9.57 -5.55 13.41
C ALA A 513 8.35 -6.40 13.85
N GLU A 514 8.55 -7.37 14.75
CA GLU A 514 7.47 -8.16 15.34
C GLU A 514 6.56 -7.31 16.23
N MET A 515 7.13 -6.41 17.05
CA MET A 515 6.35 -5.48 17.85
C MET A 515 5.54 -4.53 16.97
N ALA A 516 6.11 -3.99 15.90
CA ALA A 516 5.41 -3.14 14.94
C ALA A 516 4.19 -3.87 14.33
N ALA A 517 4.36 -5.12 13.91
CA ALA A 517 3.28 -5.94 13.37
C ALA A 517 2.19 -6.24 14.43
N LYS A 518 2.57 -6.57 15.68
CA LYS A 518 1.63 -6.76 16.80
C LYS A 518 0.79 -5.52 17.06
N LEU A 519 1.38 -4.35 16.99
CA LEU A 519 0.70 -3.07 17.18
C LEU A 519 -0.16 -2.65 15.98
N GLY A 520 -0.12 -3.35 14.85
CA GLY A 520 -0.99 -3.10 13.70
C GLY A 520 -0.34 -2.39 12.52
N ILE A 521 1.00 -2.27 12.50
CA ILE A 521 1.73 -1.82 11.31
C ILE A 521 1.73 -2.95 10.29
N THR A 522 1.05 -2.75 9.17
CA THR A 522 0.94 -3.73 8.07
C THR A 522 2.02 -3.52 7.00
N ALA A 523 2.63 -2.33 6.96
CA ALA A 523 3.76 -2.04 6.11
C ALA A 523 4.95 -2.96 6.45
N PRO A 524 5.70 -3.46 5.44
CA PRO A 524 6.83 -4.36 5.69
C PRO A 524 7.99 -3.59 6.35
N VAL A 525 8.15 -3.76 7.65
CA VAL A 525 9.24 -3.15 8.42
C VAL A 525 10.52 -3.92 8.14
N LYS A 526 11.53 -3.22 7.60
CA LYS A 526 12.84 -3.82 7.35
C LYS A 526 13.53 -4.17 8.67
N LYS A 527 14.12 -5.37 8.73
CA LYS A 527 14.86 -5.84 9.92
C LYS A 527 16.29 -5.30 9.94
N VAL A 528 16.44 -3.97 9.94
CA VAL A 528 17.72 -3.24 9.96
C VAL A 528 17.76 -2.24 11.10
N GLN A 529 18.96 -1.85 11.54
CA GLN A 529 19.14 -0.97 12.69
C GLN A 529 18.46 0.40 12.52
N SER A 530 18.53 0.97 11.33
CA SER A 530 17.94 2.29 11.01
C SER A 530 16.42 2.33 11.06
N SER A 531 15.72 1.17 11.10
CA SER A 531 14.25 1.14 11.12
C SER A 531 13.66 1.82 12.35
N VAL A 532 14.36 1.91 13.47
CA VAL A 532 13.95 2.64 14.68
C VAL A 532 13.81 4.15 14.44
N LEU A 533 14.50 4.68 13.45
CA LEU A 533 14.44 6.08 13.05
C LEU A 533 13.31 6.35 12.03
N GLY A 534 12.47 5.32 11.75
CA GLY A 534 11.27 5.45 10.95
C GLY A 534 11.49 5.50 9.45
N THR A 535 12.45 4.73 8.94
CA THR A 535 12.74 4.60 7.50
C THR A 535 11.69 3.77 6.74
N THR A 536 10.65 3.29 7.42
CA THR A 536 9.54 2.54 6.83
C THR A 536 8.39 3.51 6.50
N ASP A 537 7.86 3.37 5.29
CA ASP A 537 6.68 4.13 4.86
C ASP A 537 5.41 3.50 5.41
N VAL A 538 4.68 4.28 6.19
CA VAL A 538 3.43 3.90 6.87
C VAL A 538 2.30 4.88 6.55
N SER A 539 1.08 4.53 6.93
CA SER A 539 -0.08 5.40 6.81
C SER A 539 -0.47 6.02 8.16
N PRO A 540 -1.14 7.17 8.17
CA PRO A 540 -1.79 7.73 9.36
C PRO A 540 -2.72 6.74 10.07
N LEU A 541 -3.44 5.90 9.32
CA LEU A 541 -4.30 4.86 9.89
C LEU A 541 -3.51 3.80 10.65
N GLU A 542 -2.39 3.31 10.10
CA GLU A 542 -1.52 2.35 10.79
C GLU A 542 -0.93 2.96 12.06
N MET A 543 -0.50 4.22 12.00
CA MET A 543 0.04 4.91 13.17
C MET A 543 -1.02 5.17 14.23
N ALA A 544 -2.24 5.57 13.85
CA ALA A 544 -3.36 5.69 14.78
C ALA A 544 -3.68 4.33 15.43
N THR A 545 -3.66 3.23 14.66
CA THR A 545 -3.90 1.87 15.17
C THR A 545 -2.84 1.46 16.18
N ALA A 546 -1.56 1.68 15.88
CA ALA A 546 -0.47 1.33 16.79
C ALA A 546 -0.54 2.09 18.11
N TYR A 547 -0.83 3.39 18.05
CA TYR A 547 -0.92 4.22 19.25
C TYR A 547 -2.22 4.01 20.02
N SER A 548 -3.33 3.66 19.35
CA SER A 548 -4.58 3.28 20.04
C SER A 548 -4.40 2.01 20.88
N THR A 549 -3.49 1.12 20.49
CA THR A 549 -3.14 -0.05 21.29
C THR A 549 -2.50 0.33 22.62
N PHE A 550 -1.67 1.38 22.66
CA PHE A 550 -1.15 1.93 23.93
C PHE A 550 -2.28 2.58 24.75
N ALA A 551 -3.11 3.42 24.12
CA ALA A 551 -4.26 4.05 24.76
C ALA A 551 -5.22 3.03 25.40
N ASN A 552 -5.43 1.91 24.74
CA ASN A 552 -6.28 0.78 25.14
C ASN A 552 -5.54 -0.25 26.02
N ARG A 553 -4.47 0.17 26.70
CA ARG A 553 -3.72 -0.69 27.62
C ARG A 553 -3.32 -2.04 27.01
N GLY A 554 -2.84 -2.00 25.77
CA GLY A 554 -2.31 -3.16 25.06
C GLY A 554 -3.33 -3.96 24.25
N VAL A 555 -4.60 -3.58 24.22
CA VAL A 555 -5.60 -4.17 23.36
C VAL A 555 -5.63 -3.48 22.02
N ARG A 556 -5.32 -4.21 20.95
CA ARG A 556 -5.42 -3.76 19.57
C ARG A 556 -6.83 -4.02 19.04
N ASN A 557 -7.52 -2.96 18.69
CA ASN A 557 -8.76 -3.02 17.93
C ASN A 557 -8.46 -2.74 16.45
N GLN A 558 -8.91 -3.63 15.56
CA GLN A 558 -8.79 -3.37 14.13
C GLN A 558 -9.65 -2.18 13.74
N PRO A 559 -9.10 -1.18 13.03
CA PRO A 559 -9.88 -0.01 12.63
C PRO A 559 -11.01 -0.38 11.66
N TRP A 560 -12.15 0.23 11.85
CA TRP A 560 -13.33 0.02 11.01
C TRP A 560 -14.15 1.28 10.83
N ILE A 561 -14.81 1.41 9.66
CA ILE A 561 -15.56 2.60 9.28
C ILE A 561 -17.02 2.29 8.93
N ILE A 562 -17.31 1.07 8.46
CA ILE A 562 -18.67 0.67 8.11
C ILE A 562 -19.31 0.07 9.34
N ARG A 563 -20.24 0.85 9.94
CA ARG A 563 -20.95 0.44 11.16
C ARG A 563 -21.98 -0.64 10.86
N ARG A 564 -22.75 -0.47 9.80
CA ARG A 564 -23.86 -1.34 9.45
C ARG A 564 -24.21 -1.22 7.98
N VAL A 565 -24.69 -2.29 7.37
CA VAL A 565 -25.30 -2.27 6.06
C VAL A 565 -26.62 -3.01 6.14
N GLU A 566 -27.69 -2.35 5.68
CA GLU A 566 -29.03 -2.92 5.56
C GLU A 566 -29.41 -3.03 4.09
N ASN A 567 -30.25 -3.99 3.75
CA ASN A 567 -30.89 -4.04 2.45
C ASN A 567 -32.09 -3.05 2.37
N ALA A 568 -32.75 -2.97 1.22
CA ALA A 568 -33.90 -2.09 1.03
C ALA A 568 -35.09 -2.41 1.95
N GLN A 569 -35.18 -3.62 2.46
CA GLN A 569 -36.21 -4.09 3.40
C GLN A 569 -35.87 -3.80 4.87
N GLY A 570 -34.67 -3.29 5.14
CA GLY A 570 -34.19 -3.02 6.50
C GLY A 570 -33.53 -4.21 7.19
N GLU A 571 -33.30 -5.33 6.47
CA GLU A 571 -32.58 -6.47 7.01
C GLU A 571 -31.07 -6.17 7.06
N VAL A 572 -30.44 -6.52 8.16
CA VAL A 572 -28.98 -6.34 8.38
C VAL A 572 -28.21 -7.39 7.58
N ILE A 573 -27.40 -6.94 6.64
CA ILE A 573 -26.51 -7.81 5.85
C ILE A 573 -25.06 -7.72 6.28
N TYR A 574 -24.71 -6.71 7.05
CA TYR A 574 -23.41 -6.55 7.68
C TYR A 574 -23.53 -5.73 8.98
N ASP A 575 -22.86 -6.18 10.03
CA ASP A 575 -22.71 -5.48 11.31
C ASP A 575 -21.21 -5.35 11.63
N GLY A 576 -20.73 -4.11 11.69
CA GLY A 576 -19.31 -3.82 11.92
C GLY A 576 -18.84 -4.19 13.31
N ALA A 577 -19.70 -4.03 14.33
CA ALA A 577 -19.36 -4.38 15.70
C ALA A 577 -19.20 -5.90 15.88
N ALA A 578 -20.05 -6.70 15.23
CA ALA A 578 -19.97 -8.16 15.27
C ALA A 578 -18.77 -8.72 14.47
N ASN A 579 -18.27 -7.97 13.49
CA ASN A 579 -17.18 -8.39 12.61
C ASN A 579 -15.81 -7.78 12.96
N ARG A 580 -15.74 -7.00 14.04
CA ARG A 580 -14.46 -6.39 14.47
C ARG A 580 -13.53 -7.43 15.08
N ALA A 581 -12.24 -7.32 14.76
CA ALA A 581 -11.19 -8.07 15.45
C ALA A 581 -10.60 -7.22 16.58
N SER A 582 -10.51 -7.82 17.76
CA SER A 582 -9.88 -7.24 18.95
C SER A 582 -8.98 -8.29 19.58
N GLU A 583 -7.77 -7.94 19.90
CA GLU A 583 -6.80 -8.85 20.53
C GLU A 583 -5.88 -8.12 21.48
N ARG A 584 -5.41 -8.82 22.52
CA ARG A 584 -4.33 -8.32 23.35
C ARG A 584 -3.00 -8.47 22.62
N ALA A 585 -2.48 -7.38 22.12
CA ALA A 585 -1.23 -7.34 21.36
C ALA A 585 0.01 -7.27 22.27
N ILE A 586 -0.11 -6.56 23.41
CA ILE A 586 0.95 -6.40 24.43
C ILE A 586 0.33 -6.40 25.83
N ASP A 587 1.16 -6.68 26.84
CA ASP A 587 0.72 -6.67 28.24
C ASP A 587 0.35 -5.25 28.73
N GLU A 588 -0.58 -5.16 29.66
CA GLU A 588 -1.03 -3.91 30.23
C GLU A 588 0.09 -3.09 30.83
N GLY A 589 0.98 -3.71 31.61
CA GLY A 589 2.11 -3.03 32.25
C GLY A 589 3.09 -2.45 31.25
N VAL A 590 3.25 -3.08 30.08
CA VAL A 590 4.06 -2.55 28.96
C VAL A 590 3.37 -1.29 28.40
N ALA A 591 2.07 -1.35 28.12
CA ALA A 591 1.34 -0.22 27.58
C ALA A 591 1.28 0.95 28.57
N ASP A 592 1.02 0.69 29.86
CA ASP A 592 0.97 1.71 30.89
C ASP A 592 2.33 2.39 31.07
N THR A 593 3.43 1.64 31.00
CA THR A 593 4.78 2.21 31.04
C THR A 593 5.04 3.11 29.83
N VAL A 594 4.67 2.67 28.61
CA VAL A 594 4.75 3.50 27.39
C VAL A 594 3.92 4.77 27.55
N ASN A 595 2.68 4.67 28.06
CA ASN A 595 1.77 5.80 28.29
C ASN A 595 2.41 6.84 29.23
N SER A 596 2.99 6.38 30.34
CA SER A 596 3.68 7.25 31.30
C SER A 596 4.83 8.03 30.65
N VAL A 597 5.67 7.36 29.84
CA VAL A 597 6.78 7.99 29.12
C VAL A 597 6.28 8.96 28.06
N LEU A 598 5.30 8.55 27.24
CA LEU A 598 4.77 9.40 26.16
C LEU A 598 3.97 10.61 26.67
N THR A 599 3.44 10.55 27.89
CA THR A 599 2.86 11.72 28.57
C THR A 599 3.94 12.78 28.81
N GLY A 600 5.15 12.40 29.17
CA GLY A 600 6.29 13.29 29.34
C GLY A 600 6.72 14.01 28.06
N VAL A 601 6.52 13.41 26.89
CA VAL A 601 6.80 14.05 25.58
C VAL A 601 5.94 15.31 25.41
N ILE A 602 4.66 15.28 25.84
CA ILE A 602 3.77 16.43 25.78
C ILE A 602 4.02 17.41 26.92
N LYS A 603 4.29 16.92 28.15
CA LYS A 603 4.52 17.79 29.31
C LYS A 603 5.86 18.53 29.24
N SER A 604 6.92 17.87 28.83
CA SER A 604 8.28 18.36 28.96
C SER A 604 9.14 18.28 27.70
N GLY A 605 8.74 17.42 26.73
CA GLY A 605 9.54 17.09 25.57
C GLY A 605 9.17 17.85 24.30
N THR A 606 9.49 17.22 23.15
CA THR A 606 9.30 17.76 21.81
C THR A 606 7.84 17.99 21.43
N GLY A 607 6.90 17.42 22.16
CA GLY A 607 5.46 17.51 21.92
C GLY A 607 4.72 18.60 22.71
N LYS A 608 5.42 19.53 23.37
CA LYS A 608 4.79 20.61 24.18
C LYS A 608 3.68 21.39 23.44
N GLY A 609 3.86 21.59 22.11
CA GLY A 609 2.87 22.25 21.27
C GLY A 609 1.50 21.57 21.23
N ALA A 610 1.44 20.27 21.51
CA ALA A 610 0.20 19.48 21.55
C ALA A 610 -0.54 19.55 22.89
N GLY A 611 0.03 20.17 23.92
CA GLY A 611 -0.56 20.25 25.26
C GLY A 611 -1.91 20.99 25.29
N PHE A 612 -2.90 20.43 25.98
CA PHE A 612 -4.20 21.02 26.27
C PHE A 612 -4.70 20.57 27.64
N ARG A 613 -5.90 20.96 28.05
CA ARG A 613 -6.39 20.79 29.45
C ARG A 613 -6.49 19.31 29.92
N ARG A 614 -6.39 18.32 29.03
CA ARG A 614 -6.55 16.91 29.36
C ARG A 614 -5.21 16.19 29.40
N THR A 615 -5.12 15.11 30.19
CA THR A 615 -3.97 14.20 30.14
C THR A 615 -3.91 13.52 28.78
N ALA A 616 -2.76 13.69 28.13
CA ALA A 616 -2.51 13.12 26.81
C ALA A 616 -1.08 12.57 26.72
N ALA A 617 -0.93 11.55 25.91
CA ALA A 617 0.34 10.96 25.56
C ALA A 617 0.55 11.02 24.04
N GLY A 618 1.79 11.12 23.59
CA GLY A 618 2.04 11.23 22.16
C GLY A 618 3.50 11.28 21.80
N LYS A 619 3.79 11.29 20.49
CA LYS A 619 5.14 11.36 19.95
C LYS A 619 5.20 12.19 18.69
N THR A 620 6.20 13.03 18.60
CA THR A 620 6.59 13.75 17.38
C THR A 620 7.39 12.84 16.46
N GLY A 621 7.23 13.03 15.16
CA GLY A 621 8.07 12.45 14.12
C GLY A 621 8.50 13.52 13.13
N THR A 622 9.75 13.46 12.71
CA THR A 622 10.31 14.27 11.63
C THR A 622 11.30 13.39 10.89
N THR A 623 11.16 13.30 9.57
CA THR A 623 12.15 12.59 8.76
C THR A 623 13.34 13.51 8.45
N GLN A 624 14.46 12.90 8.08
CA GLN A 624 15.58 13.64 7.53
C GLN A 624 15.11 14.46 6.33
N ASP A 625 15.73 15.61 6.11
CA ASP A 625 15.36 16.57 5.06
C ASP A 625 13.93 17.15 5.20
N PHE A 626 13.28 17.03 6.36
CA PHE A 626 11.95 17.64 6.62
C PHE A 626 10.90 17.33 5.56
N LYS A 627 10.90 16.11 5.00
CA LYS A 627 9.91 15.68 4.00
C LYS A 627 8.60 15.23 4.62
N ASP A 628 8.66 14.63 5.82
CA ASP A 628 7.50 14.17 6.57
C ASP A 628 7.56 14.68 8.00
N ALA A 629 6.45 15.22 8.48
CA ALA A 629 6.28 15.66 9.85
C ALA A 629 5.01 15.01 10.45
N TRP A 630 5.15 14.45 11.65
CA TRP A 630 4.10 13.69 12.31
C TRP A 630 3.85 14.16 13.73
N PHE A 631 2.59 14.14 14.14
CA PHE A 631 2.23 14.05 15.54
C PHE A 631 1.20 12.93 15.70
N VAL A 632 1.51 11.95 16.52
CA VAL A 632 0.60 10.87 16.88
C VAL A 632 0.41 10.89 18.38
N GLY A 633 -0.82 11.05 18.81
CA GLY A 633 -1.11 11.15 20.23
C GLY A 633 -2.54 10.76 20.58
N TYR A 634 -2.79 10.60 21.87
CA TYR A 634 -4.04 10.09 22.37
C TYR A 634 -4.34 10.57 23.80
N THR A 635 -5.61 10.54 24.14
CA THR A 635 -6.15 10.47 25.50
C THR A 635 -6.63 9.04 25.75
N CYS A 636 -7.24 8.74 26.88
CA CYS A 636 -7.86 7.42 27.09
C CYS A 636 -9.14 7.21 26.27
N SER A 637 -9.64 8.21 25.56
CA SER A 637 -10.90 8.13 24.79
C SER A 637 -10.67 8.16 23.28
N VAL A 638 -9.68 8.93 22.82
CA VAL A 638 -9.47 9.21 21.39
C VAL A 638 -7.98 9.15 21.05
N THR A 639 -7.66 8.46 19.97
CA THR A 639 -6.32 8.43 19.37
C THR A 639 -6.34 9.11 18.01
N THR A 640 -5.44 10.06 17.80
CA THR A 640 -5.35 10.79 16.52
C THR A 640 -3.93 10.81 15.99
N SER A 641 -3.78 10.47 14.72
CA SER A 641 -2.54 10.58 13.96
C SER A 641 -2.66 11.70 12.94
N VAL A 642 -1.71 12.62 12.95
CA VAL A 642 -1.57 13.70 11.98
C VAL A 642 -0.26 13.56 11.25
N TRP A 643 -0.32 13.58 9.93
CA TRP A 643 0.84 13.65 9.05
C TRP A 643 0.76 14.93 8.21
N MET A 644 1.92 15.47 7.87
CA MET A 644 2.07 16.64 7.01
C MET A 644 3.31 16.48 6.12
N GLY A 645 3.18 16.87 4.84
CA GLY A 645 4.25 16.82 3.85
C GLY A 645 3.78 17.17 2.44
N TYR A 646 4.71 17.40 1.54
CA TYR A 646 4.38 17.56 0.13
C TYR A 646 4.16 16.20 -0.55
N GLN A 647 3.27 16.15 -1.54
CA GLN A 647 2.99 14.90 -2.25
C GLN A 647 4.10 14.52 -3.24
N GLY A 648 4.89 15.51 -3.69
CA GLY A 648 5.89 15.33 -4.74
C GLY A 648 5.29 15.20 -6.14
N ASP A 649 6.14 15.30 -7.13
CA ASP A 649 5.80 15.23 -8.56
C ASP A 649 6.15 13.87 -9.19
N GLY A 650 6.51 12.88 -8.37
CA GLY A 650 6.98 11.56 -8.83
C GLY A 650 8.50 11.49 -9.03
N THR A 651 9.20 12.61 -9.12
CA THR A 651 10.67 12.70 -9.26
C THR A 651 11.33 13.21 -7.99
N SER A 652 10.69 14.13 -7.28
CA SER A 652 11.19 14.72 -6.05
C SER A 652 10.05 15.00 -5.05
N VAL A 653 10.40 15.06 -3.78
CA VAL A 653 9.50 15.50 -2.71
C VAL A 653 10.13 16.76 -2.10
N PRO A 654 9.48 17.93 -2.19
CA PRO A 654 9.97 19.15 -1.56
C PRO A 654 10.13 19.01 -0.06
N THR A 655 11.08 19.74 0.53
CA THR A 655 11.31 19.77 1.97
C THR A 655 10.45 20.83 2.63
N MET A 656 10.17 20.64 3.92
CA MET A 656 9.43 21.61 4.75
C MET A 656 10.37 22.42 5.66
N GLU A 657 11.59 22.71 5.20
CA GLU A 657 12.54 23.55 5.94
C GLU A 657 12.08 24.99 6.08
N ASN A 658 11.28 25.44 5.13
CA ASN A 658 10.73 26.80 5.16
C ASN A 658 9.29 26.81 4.66
N VAL A 659 8.33 26.61 5.55
CA VAL A 659 6.91 26.78 5.28
C VAL A 659 6.47 28.06 6.02
N ARG A 660 6.20 29.11 5.29
CA ARG A 660 5.84 30.42 5.83
C ARG A 660 6.83 30.95 6.89
N GLY A 661 8.13 30.82 6.61
CA GLY A 661 9.21 31.26 7.49
C GLY A 661 9.48 30.33 8.68
N LYS A 662 8.87 29.14 8.73
CA LYS A 662 9.05 28.16 9.80
C LYS A 662 9.57 26.84 9.28
N LYS A 663 10.51 26.27 10.00
CA LYS A 663 10.98 24.89 9.83
C LYS A 663 9.92 23.95 10.43
N VAL A 664 9.38 23.05 9.63
CA VAL A 664 8.28 22.16 10.07
C VAL A 664 8.85 20.91 10.70
N THR A 665 8.48 20.68 11.95
CA THR A 665 8.74 19.45 12.71
C THR A 665 7.42 18.89 13.23
N GLY A 666 7.45 17.68 13.74
CA GLY A 666 6.26 17.07 14.37
C GLY A 666 5.72 17.84 15.57
N GLY A 667 6.57 18.65 16.23
CA GLY A 667 6.18 19.50 17.37
C GLY A 667 5.60 20.87 16.99
N SER A 668 5.58 21.20 15.69
CA SER A 668 5.04 22.46 15.16
C SER A 668 3.63 22.27 14.57
N PHE A 669 3.39 22.55 13.29
CA PHE A 669 2.06 22.46 12.67
C PHE A 669 1.31 21.12 12.90
N PRO A 670 1.95 19.93 12.82
CA PRO A 670 1.23 18.69 13.12
C PRO A 670 0.70 18.63 14.55
N ALA A 671 1.47 19.12 15.54
CA ALA A 671 1.06 19.20 16.93
C ALA A 671 -0.07 20.23 17.12
N ASP A 672 -0.04 21.36 16.41
CA ASP A 672 -1.10 22.37 16.44
C ASP A 672 -2.41 21.84 15.85
N ILE A 673 -2.37 21.16 14.68
CA ILE A 673 -3.53 20.49 14.08
C ILE A 673 -4.11 19.45 15.05
N TRP A 674 -3.25 18.61 15.62
CA TRP A 674 -3.65 17.60 16.58
C TRP A 674 -4.32 18.22 17.81
N ARG A 675 -3.70 19.21 18.42
CA ARG A 675 -4.23 19.91 19.61
C ARG A 675 -5.58 20.54 19.33
N ASN A 676 -5.71 21.25 18.20
CA ASN A 676 -6.95 21.95 17.85
C ASN A 676 -8.10 20.96 17.67
N TYR A 677 -7.87 19.88 16.98
CA TYR A 677 -8.84 18.80 16.83
C TYR A 677 -9.17 18.09 18.15
N MET A 678 -8.15 17.69 18.92
CA MET A 678 -8.34 16.92 20.15
C MET A 678 -9.05 17.68 21.26
N LYS A 679 -8.98 19.01 21.28
CA LYS A 679 -9.78 19.84 22.19
C LYS A 679 -11.27 19.58 22.02
N VAL A 680 -11.74 19.52 20.77
CA VAL A 680 -13.15 19.27 20.45
C VAL A 680 -13.47 17.79 20.59
N ALA A 681 -12.62 16.90 20.08
CA ALA A 681 -12.85 15.46 20.14
C ALA A 681 -12.95 14.89 21.55
N ASN A 682 -12.47 15.62 22.56
CA ASN A 682 -12.55 15.23 23.96
C ASN A 682 -13.48 16.16 24.81
N GLN A 683 -14.25 17.06 24.19
CA GLN A 683 -15.06 18.03 24.93
C GLN A 683 -16.02 17.31 25.87
N ASP A 684 -16.73 16.31 25.38
CA ASP A 684 -17.75 15.55 26.12
C ASP A 684 -17.20 14.22 26.68
N ALA A 685 -15.90 13.93 26.48
CA ALA A 685 -15.31 12.74 27.04
C ALA A 685 -15.06 12.87 28.54
N PRO A 686 -15.21 11.81 29.33
CA PRO A 686 -14.88 11.87 30.76
C PRO A 686 -13.41 12.22 30.97
N ASP A 687 -13.10 12.93 32.06
CA ASP A 687 -11.73 13.09 32.49
C ASP A 687 -11.16 11.74 32.90
N CYS A 688 -10.00 11.42 32.39
CA CYS A 688 -9.32 10.18 32.68
C CYS A 688 -7.81 10.38 32.71
N GLU A 689 -7.13 9.58 33.50
CA GLU A 689 -5.68 9.53 33.56
C GLU A 689 -5.19 8.12 33.21
N PHE A 690 -3.99 8.05 32.65
CA PHE A 690 -3.37 6.75 32.46
C PHE A 690 -2.97 6.15 33.81
N PRO A 691 -3.17 4.84 34.02
CA PRO A 691 -2.84 4.21 35.27
C PRO A 691 -1.36 4.44 35.66
N PRO A 692 -1.07 4.59 36.95
CA PRO A 692 0.30 4.69 37.43
C PRO A 692 1.05 3.40 37.11
N THR A 693 2.34 3.53 36.82
CA THR A 693 3.18 2.39 36.44
C THR A 693 4.18 2.07 37.54
N ASP A 694 4.55 0.81 37.68
CA ASP A 694 5.66 0.34 38.48
C ASP A 694 7.04 0.54 37.79
N ALA A 695 7.12 1.47 36.84
CA ALA A 695 8.27 1.71 35.95
C ALA A 695 9.61 1.95 36.66
N GLY A 696 9.61 2.05 37.99
CA GLY A 696 10.79 2.29 38.81
C GLY A 696 11.42 1.06 39.49
N LYS A 697 10.84 -0.13 39.38
CA LYS A 697 11.29 -1.28 40.21
C LYS A 697 12.61 -1.93 39.77
N THR A 698 13.05 -1.70 38.54
CA THR A 698 14.33 -2.28 38.06
C THR A 698 15.18 -1.16 37.44
N VAL A 699 16.00 -0.52 38.22
CA VAL A 699 17.00 0.42 37.70
C VAL A 699 18.17 -0.43 37.22
N GLY A 700 18.28 -0.62 35.90
CA GLY A 700 19.46 -1.19 35.25
C GLY A 700 20.33 -0.05 34.69
N VAL A 701 21.62 -0.20 34.76
CA VAL A 701 22.53 0.62 33.93
C VAL A 701 22.47 0.05 32.53
N ALA A 702 22.22 0.87 31.52
CA ALA A 702 22.35 0.44 30.13
C ALA A 702 23.78 -0.11 29.93
N ASP A 703 23.92 -1.27 29.29
CA ASP A 703 25.15 -2.05 29.17
C ASP A 703 26.34 -1.15 28.81
N PRO A 704 27.37 -1.04 29.68
CA PRO A 704 28.53 -0.15 29.49
C PRO A 704 29.38 -0.50 28.26
N LYS A 705 29.11 -1.59 27.55
CA LYS A 705 29.80 -1.97 26.31
C LYS A 705 29.69 -0.97 25.18
N TYR A 706 28.80 0.03 25.30
CA TYR A 706 28.54 1.03 24.25
C TYR A 706 28.91 2.46 24.69
N THR A 707 29.59 2.66 25.81
CA THR A 707 30.21 3.95 26.10
C THR A 707 31.28 4.22 25.05
N THR A 708 31.04 5.22 24.25
CA THR A 708 31.99 5.75 23.26
C THR A 708 33.28 6.07 23.96
N THR A 709 34.36 5.44 23.55
CA THR A 709 35.70 5.96 23.81
C THR A 709 35.81 7.27 23.05
N SER A 710 35.45 8.37 23.67
CA SER A 710 35.91 9.68 23.23
C SER A 710 37.45 9.59 23.31
N SER A 711 38.08 9.58 22.17
CA SER A 711 39.53 9.79 22.06
C SER A 711 39.82 11.22 22.46
N THR A 712 39.80 11.49 23.75
CA THR A 712 40.48 12.63 24.29
C THR A 712 41.97 12.31 24.18
N SER A 713 42.62 12.92 23.23
CA SER A 713 44.10 12.95 23.18
C SER A 713 44.60 13.54 24.49
N SER A 714 44.89 12.68 25.45
CA SER A 714 45.61 13.06 26.65
C SER A 714 47.04 13.33 26.23
N THR A 715 47.36 14.59 26.04
CA THR A 715 48.77 15.04 26.03
C THR A 715 49.30 14.76 27.41
N THR A 716 50.13 13.71 27.53
CA THR A 716 50.85 13.37 28.73
C THR A 716 51.91 14.44 28.97
N SER A 717 51.62 15.41 29.82
CA SER A 717 52.64 16.29 30.39
C SER A 717 53.39 15.54 31.50
N SER A 718 54.59 15.19 31.18
CA SER A 718 55.57 14.68 32.08
C SER A 718 55.86 15.70 33.20
N THR A 719 55.54 15.33 34.43
CA THR A 719 55.98 16.05 35.66
C THR A 719 57.46 15.80 35.96
N LEU A 720 58.22 16.84 36.05
CA LEU A 720 59.47 16.91 36.77
C LEU A 720 59.42 18.00 37.83
N PRO A 721 60.14 17.87 38.97
CA PRO A 721 59.72 18.45 40.25
C PRO A 721 60.22 19.88 40.51
N SER A 722 59.51 20.50 41.43
CA SER A 722 59.71 21.83 42.02
C SER A 722 61.10 22.25 42.30
N THR A 723 61.43 23.51 42.04
CA THR A 723 62.31 24.31 42.86
C THR A 723 61.72 25.72 43.05
N THR A 724 61.69 26.09 44.30
CA THR A 724 61.26 27.34 44.91
C THR A 724 62.12 28.53 44.45
N THR A 725 61.56 29.74 44.26
CA THR A 725 61.91 30.94 44.97
C THR A 725 61.51 32.25 44.23
N THR A 726 60.77 33.03 44.96
CA THR A 726 60.82 34.49 45.21
C THR A 726 60.22 35.48 44.22
N THR A 727 59.24 36.15 44.75
CA THR A 727 58.64 37.45 44.62
C THR A 727 59.46 38.52 43.87
N ILE A 728 58.79 39.31 42.97
CA ILE A 728 58.84 40.79 43.00
C ILE A 728 57.61 41.34 42.25
N GLU A 729 57.00 42.27 42.91
CA GLU A 729 55.85 43.17 42.60
C GLU A 729 56.20 44.21 41.53
N SER A 730 55.27 44.54 40.68
CA SER A 730 54.94 45.93 40.28
C SER A 730 53.85 46.02 39.21
N THR A 731 52.76 46.64 39.57
CA THR A 731 51.71 47.30 38.79
C THR A 731 52.20 48.62 38.19
N PRO A 732 51.36 49.40 37.48
CA PRO A 732 50.50 49.21 36.30
C PRO A 732 50.79 50.29 35.21
N THR A 733 50.07 50.28 34.06
CA THR A 733 49.63 51.56 33.43
C THR A 733 49.00 51.33 32.04
N THR A 734 47.77 51.69 31.94
CA THR A 734 47.01 52.57 31.01
C THR A 734 46.90 52.30 29.51
N ALA A 735 45.63 52.33 29.15
CA ALA A 735 44.95 53.16 28.11
C ALA A 735 44.78 52.62 26.70
N SER A 736 43.50 52.58 26.35
CA SER A 736 42.86 52.67 25.03
C SER A 736 43.35 53.83 24.14
N PRO A 737 43.04 53.88 22.83
CA PRO A 737 41.68 54.24 22.44
C PRO A 737 41.17 53.65 21.09
N LYS A 738 39.89 53.72 20.97
CA LYS A 738 39.03 53.62 19.79
C LYS A 738 39.23 54.86 18.89
N PRO A 739 38.89 54.80 17.58
CA PRO A 739 38.02 55.83 17.02
C PRO A 739 36.88 55.31 16.15
N THR A 740 35.80 55.77 16.38
CA THR A 740 34.58 56.42 15.85
C THR A 740 34.55 56.77 14.34
N SER A 741 33.40 56.36 13.69
CA SER A 741 32.37 57.12 12.99
C SER A 741 32.73 57.93 11.73
N THR A 742 31.93 57.73 10.65
CA THR A 742 31.14 58.80 9.96
C THR A 742 30.33 58.14 8.81
N ALA A 743 29.10 58.14 8.87
CA ALA A 743 27.96 58.84 8.31
C ALA A 743 27.84 58.86 6.75
N ALA A 744 26.61 58.58 6.36
CA ALA A 744 26.02 58.57 5.02
C ALA A 744 26.01 59.97 4.31
N PRO A 745 25.57 60.07 3.03
CA PRO A 745 24.15 60.32 2.79
C PRO A 745 23.52 59.73 1.50
N THR A 746 22.23 59.48 1.61
CA THR A 746 21.03 59.67 0.77
C THR A 746 21.18 60.23 -0.65
N THR A 747 20.45 59.60 -1.60
CA THR A 747 19.48 60.24 -2.57
C THR A 747 18.79 59.15 -3.39
N ALA A 748 17.49 58.97 -3.22
CA ALA A 748 16.34 59.37 -4.04
C ALA A 748 16.16 58.62 -5.38
N ALA A 749 14.98 57.96 -5.48
CA ALA A 749 14.31 57.49 -6.67
C ALA A 749 13.89 58.64 -7.60
N PRO A 750 13.34 58.45 -8.83
CA PRO A 750 12.09 57.75 -9.05
C PRO A 750 11.91 57.05 -10.42
N GLY A 751 10.91 56.16 -10.47
CA GLY A 751 9.81 56.11 -11.44
C GLY A 751 9.99 55.36 -12.77
N ALA A 752 9.33 54.27 -12.92
CA ALA A 752 8.20 54.02 -13.81
C ALA A 752 7.72 52.54 -13.58
#